data_440ebb8fd3e2ddf02d11724008974030
#
_entry.id   440ebb8fd3e2ddf02d11724008974030
#
_cell.length_a   1.000
_cell.length_b   1.000
_cell.length_c   1.000
_cell.angle_alpha   90.00
_cell.angle_beta   90.00
_cell.angle_gamma   90.00
#
_symmetry.space_group_name_H-M   'P 1'
#
loop_
_entity.id
_entity.type
_entity.pdbx_description
1 polymer ?
#
loop_
_entity_poly.entity_id
_entity_poly.type
_entity_poly.pdbx_seq_one_letter_code
_entity_poly.pdbx_strand_id
1 'polypeptide(L)'
;MITRQREPAGISIPDMVLYAVQTEAMMCGIVGYIGTKDATPIILGGLKRLEYRGYDSAGLAVLQDGVIEIRRDAGKLENLVSLVAEQPLAGLVGIGHTRWATHGVPNQQNAHPHLGATKEVVVVHNGIVENFLELREELAAEGVQFNSETDSETIVHLIERYLKVGEDLTEAVRKTLTHLKGAHGIVVMSANEPDKIVAARIGNAGGVTIGFGEGEMFIASDLPAILEHTRKVVFLESQQMAVVTQDGLQLSLLDSTPIDAAMQTISWDPVSAEKGQYRHFMQKEIHEQVRSLTDTLAGRVDFEEGRIILPELNLTPELAKRIKKIYITACGTAAYAGMVGKFYIEHIARIPVEMDIASEFRYREPIVDEDTVVLAISQSGETADTLAAMEEARQRGAILWSIVNAIGSQAMRISDGCVSMQTGPEIGVASTKAFTAPLVDLYMLAVLLGELRGTINEQERRKLVGDLRLVPDLVGRCLDRDSYVMSVARELKDVKNALYLGRGVNMPIAYEGALKLKEISYIHAEGYPAGEMKHGPIALIDREMLIVALATQDLWHEKMISQVEQAKARGGKVAVIATDGDQRAMEISDYVFWVPETPWLLSPVINVLPLQMLAYHIASLRGLDVDQPRNLAKSVTVE
;
A
#
# COMPACT_ATOMS: atom_id res chain seq x y z
N MET A 1 56.48 14.97 -49.15
CA MET A 1 56.09 15.83 -48.02
C MET A 1 55.04 15.09 -47.22
N ILE A 2 55.40 14.59 -46.05
CA ILE A 2 54.62 13.69 -45.21
C ILE A 2 53.85 14.54 -44.20
N THR A 3 52.53 14.53 -44.27
CA THR A 3 51.69 15.18 -43.28
C THR A 3 51.36 14.18 -42.15
N ARG A 4 51.85 14.48 -40.94
CA ARG A 4 51.54 13.76 -39.70
C ARG A 4 50.06 14.00 -39.30
N GLN A 5 49.32 12.92 -39.17
CA GLN A 5 48.05 12.90 -38.47
C GLN A 5 48.28 13.01 -36.97
N ARG A 6 47.58 13.92 -36.30
CA ARG A 6 47.48 14.02 -34.84
C ARG A 6 46.41 13.04 -34.36
N GLU A 7 46.78 12.15 -33.47
CA GLU A 7 45.84 11.35 -32.66
C GLU A 7 45.04 12.27 -31.69
N PRO A 8 43.77 12.03 -31.48
CA PRO A 8 42.99 12.75 -30.44
C PRO A 8 43.34 12.20 -29.06
N ALA A 9 43.55 13.12 -28.11
CA ALA A 9 43.82 12.84 -26.70
C ALA A 9 42.69 12.00 -26.09
N GLY A 10 43.09 10.91 -25.42
CA GLY A 10 42.22 10.05 -24.67
C GLY A 10 41.55 10.81 -23.50
N ILE A 11 40.23 10.81 -23.49
CA ILE A 11 39.45 11.22 -22.33
C ILE A 11 39.47 10.04 -21.36
N SER A 12 40.15 10.21 -20.25
CA SER A 12 40.10 9.30 -19.10
C SER A 12 38.69 9.37 -18.54
N ILE A 13 37.96 8.26 -18.60
CA ILE A 13 36.69 8.08 -17.90
C ILE A 13 37.07 7.85 -16.42
N PRO A 14 36.59 8.70 -15.49
CA PRO A 14 36.76 8.43 -14.07
C PRO A 14 35.95 7.18 -13.69
N ASP A 15 36.46 6.42 -12.75
CA ASP A 15 35.91 5.20 -12.21
C ASP A 15 34.36 5.24 -12.09
N MET A 16 33.75 4.38 -12.88
CA MET A 16 32.32 4.10 -12.74
C MET A 16 32.13 3.39 -11.40
N VAL A 17 31.78 4.16 -10.38
CA VAL A 17 31.19 3.62 -9.15
C VAL A 17 29.95 2.83 -9.60
N LEU A 18 30.03 1.53 -9.51
CA LEU A 18 28.88 0.64 -9.62
C LEU A 18 27.91 1.03 -8.49
N TYR A 19 26.96 1.88 -8.79
CA TYR A 19 25.77 1.96 -7.95
C TYR A 19 25.08 0.60 -8.05
N ALA A 20 25.12 -0.12 -6.94
CA ALA A 20 24.31 -1.31 -6.77
C ALA A 20 22.86 -0.91 -7.11
N VAL A 21 22.25 -1.65 -8.02
CA VAL A 21 20.83 -1.54 -8.32
C VAL A 21 20.11 -1.83 -7.01
N GLN A 22 19.59 -0.79 -6.35
CA GLN A 22 18.74 -0.93 -5.19
C GLN A 22 17.47 -1.64 -5.66
N THR A 23 17.33 -2.89 -5.28
CA THR A 23 16.10 -3.65 -5.46
C THR A 23 15.06 -3.06 -4.52
N GLU A 24 13.93 -2.65 -5.09
CA GLU A 24 12.75 -2.19 -4.33
C GLU A 24 12.40 -3.23 -3.26
N ALA A 25 12.44 -2.83 -2.00
CA ALA A 25 12.14 -3.71 -0.90
C ALA A 25 10.65 -3.68 -0.58
N MET A 26 10.01 -4.84 -0.62
CA MET A 26 8.61 -5.07 -0.29
C MET A 26 8.47 -5.47 1.19
N MET A 27 7.27 -5.27 1.79
CA MET A 27 7.07 -5.46 3.22
C MET A 27 7.08 -6.92 3.66
N CYS A 28 7.87 -7.22 4.69
CA CYS A 28 7.82 -8.46 5.45
C CYS A 28 6.70 -8.44 6.51
N GLY A 29 6.27 -9.62 7.00
CA GLY A 29 5.28 -9.76 8.06
C GLY A 29 5.93 -10.22 9.36
N ILE A 30 5.73 -9.50 10.47
CA ILE A 30 6.15 -9.90 11.82
C ILE A 30 4.93 -10.30 12.64
N VAL A 31 5.03 -11.41 13.39
CA VAL A 31 4.08 -11.83 14.43
C VAL A 31 4.86 -12.29 15.66
N GLY A 32 4.49 -11.81 16.84
CA GLY A 32 5.01 -12.26 18.12
C GLY A 32 3.87 -12.57 19.09
N TYR A 33 4.11 -13.49 19.99
CA TYR A 33 3.15 -13.90 21.03
C TYR A 33 3.88 -14.24 22.33
N ILE A 34 3.30 -13.79 23.43
CA ILE A 34 3.65 -14.20 24.78
C ILE A 34 2.35 -14.35 25.59
N GLY A 35 2.14 -15.50 26.23
CA GLY A 35 0.92 -15.73 26.99
C GLY A 35 0.80 -17.13 27.56
N THR A 36 -0.44 -17.62 27.70
CA THR A 36 -0.78 -18.89 28.32
C THR A 36 -1.10 -20.01 27.33
N LYS A 37 -1.20 -19.68 26.04
CA LYS A 37 -1.52 -20.65 24.98
C LYS A 37 -0.27 -21.04 24.19
N ASP A 38 -0.36 -22.11 23.41
CA ASP A 38 0.70 -22.45 22.47
C ASP A 38 0.89 -21.34 21.41
N ALA A 39 2.10 -20.80 21.33
CA ALA A 39 2.47 -19.72 20.43
C ALA A 39 2.42 -20.13 18.96
N THR A 40 2.73 -21.42 18.66
CA THR A 40 2.89 -21.90 17.28
C THR A 40 1.65 -21.67 16.42
N PRO A 41 0.43 -22.14 16.78
CA PRO A 41 -0.75 -21.93 15.96
C PRO A 41 -1.14 -20.46 15.86
N ILE A 42 -0.91 -19.66 16.90
CA ILE A 42 -1.21 -18.22 16.91
C ILE A 42 -0.30 -17.48 15.89
N ILE A 43 1.00 -17.78 15.95
CA ILE A 43 1.97 -17.17 15.03
C ILE A 43 1.69 -17.59 13.58
N LEU A 44 1.50 -18.88 13.31
CA LEU A 44 1.17 -19.35 11.95
C LEU A 44 -0.13 -18.75 11.42
N GLY A 45 -1.16 -18.62 12.27
CA GLY A 45 -2.41 -17.96 11.94
C GLY A 45 -2.21 -16.48 11.57
N GLY A 46 -1.42 -15.76 12.36
CA GLY A 46 -1.06 -14.36 12.10
C GLY A 46 -0.23 -14.18 10.83
N LEU A 47 0.80 -15.03 10.63
CA LEU A 47 1.62 -15.01 9.42
C LEU A 47 0.80 -15.30 8.16
N LYS A 48 -0.19 -16.19 8.24
CA LYS A 48 -1.11 -16.46 7.13
C LYS A 48 -1.90 -15.24 6.72
N ARG A 49 -2.27 -14.39 7.67
CA ARG A 49 -2.96 -13.13 7.41
C ARG A 49 -2.02 -12.02 6.92
N LEU A 50 -0.69 -12.19 7.06
CA LEU A 50 0.32 -11.26 6.56
C LEU A 50 1.02 -11.74 5.29
N GLU A 51 0.68 -12.91 4.75
CA GLU A 51 1.35 -13.49 3.57
C GLU A 51 1.26 -12.56 2.33
N TYR A 52 0.22 -11.72 2.25
CA TYR A 52 0.10 -10.69 1.21
C TYR A 52 1.23 -9.64 1.23
N ARG A 53 2.00 -9.56 2.33
CA ARG A 53 3.12 -8.63 2.50
C ARG A 53 4.46 -9.23 2.04
N GLY A 54 4.63 -10.55 2.11
CA GLY A 54 5.84 -11.23 1.68
C GLY A 54 5.65 -12.74 1.71
N TYR A 55 6.20 -13.45 0.72
CA TYR A 55 5.93 -14.87 0.52
C TYR A 55 7.10 -15.66 -0.08
N ASP A 56 8.32 -15.12 -0.11
CA ASP A 56 9.47 -15.82 -0.69
C ASP A 56 10.18 -16.74 0.30
N SER A 57 10.02 -16.49 1.58
CA SER A 57 10.41 -17.38 2.66
C SER A 57 9.66 -17.03 3.94
N ALA A 58 9.53 -18.01 4.84
CA ALA A 58 8.88 -17.85 6.13
C ALA A 58 9.58 -18.65 7.22
N GLY A 59 9.39 -18.24 8.48
CA GLY A 59 9.87 -19.01 9.62
C GLY A 59 9.31 -18.52 10.94
N LEU A 60 9.44 -19.36 11.94
CA LEU A 60 9.12 -19.02 13.33
C LEU A 60 10.15 -19.59 14.29
N ALA A 61 10.29 -18.92 15.43
CA ALA A 61 11.05 -19.38 16.58
C ALA A 61 10.12 -19.43 17.79
N VAL A 62 10.22 -20.50 18.56
CA VAL A 62 9.44 -20.70 19.79
C VAL A 62 10.39 -21.10 20.92
N LEU A 63 10.14 -20.58 22.11
CA LEU A 63 10.86 -20.97 23.30
C LEU A 63 10.22 -22.25 23.87
N GLN A 64 10.91 -23.38 23.69
CA GLN A 64 10.47 -24.70 24.12
C GLN A 64 11.47 -25.26 25.13
N ASP A 65 11.03 -25.57 26.35
CA ASP A 65 11.87 -26.17 27.42
C ASP A 65 13.16 -25.38 27.70
N GLY A 66 13.10 -24.04 27.59
CA GLY A 66 14.24 -23.15 27.82
C GLY A 66 15.22 -23.04 26.64
N VAL A 67 14.89 -23.62 25.48
CA VAL A 67 15.70 -23.57 24.25
C VAL A 67 14.90 -22.90 23.14
N ILE A 68 15.58 -22.09 22.33
CA ILE A 68 14.96 -21.49 21.13
C ILE A 68 14.98 -22.51 19.99
N GLU A 69 13.83 -23.01 19.64
CA GLU A 69 13.63 -23.89 18.49
C GLU A 69 13.11 -23.11 17.29
N ILE A 70 13.69 -23.37 16.10
CA ILE A 70 13.36 -22.62 14.87
C ILE A 70 12.92 -23.57 13.76
N ARG A 71 11.91 -23.15 12.99
CA ARG A 71 11.56 -23.74 11.68
C ARG A 71 11.51 -22.63 10.64
N ARG A 72 12.19 -22.87 9.51
CA ARG A 72 12.28 -21.91 8.40
C ARG A 72 12.25 -22.65 7.08
N ASP A 73 11.56 -22.09 6.08
CA ASP A 73 11.59 -22.62 4.73
C ASP A 73 11.47 -21.51 3.67
N ALA A 74 11.95 -21.81 2.47
CA ALA A 74 11.80 -20.96 1.31
C ALA A 74 10.43 -21.18 0.65
N GLY A 75 9.92 -20.15 -0.05
CA GLY A 75 8.64 -20.17 -0.74
C GLY A 75 7.47 -19.77 0.17
N LYS A 76 6.26 -20.12 -0.27
CA LYS A 76 5.02 -19.74 0.42
C LYS A 76 4.92 -20.31 1.83
N LEU A 77 4.14 -19.65 2.67
CA LEU A 77 3.91 -20.05 4.07
C LEU A 77 3.46 -21.51 4.23
N GLU A 78 2.79 -22.09 3.24
CA GLU A 78 2.36 -23.48 3.26
C GLU A 78 3.54 -24.47 3.43
N ASN A 79 4.73 -24.14 2.91
CA ASN A 79 5.94 -24.93 3.11
C ASN A 79 6.34 -24.96 4.60
N LEU A 80 6.32 -23.81 5.26
CA LEU A 80 6.56 -23.70 6.70
C LEU A 80 5.50 -24.46 7.51
N VAL A 81 4.22 -24.35 7.15
CA VAL A 81 3.12 -25.08 7.81
C VAL A 81 3.35 -26.59 7.72
N SER A 82 3.73 -27.08 6.54
CA SER A 82 4.05 -28.49 6.32
C SER A 82 5.25 -28.94 7.16
N LEU A 83 6.33 -28.12 7.19
CA LEU A 83 7.51 -28.41 8.00
C LEU A 83 7.20 -28.45 9.51
N VAL A 84 6.37 -27.54 10.01
CA VAL A 84 5.93 -27.53 11.42
C VAL A 84 5.02 -28.71 11.74
N ALA A 85 4.20 -29.18 10.79
CA ALA A 85 3.40 -30.39 10.97
C ALA A 85 4.27 -31.66 11.08
N GLU A 86 5.38 -31.74 10.33
CA GLU A 86 6.36 -32.82 10.39
C GLU A 86 7.26 -32.75 11.64
N GLN A 87 7.62 -31.53 12.06
CA GLN A 87 8.50 -31.24 13.19
C GLN A 87 7.84 -30.25 14.14
N PRO A 88 6.87 -30.68 14.95
CA PRO A 88 6.08 -29.80 15.80
C PRO A 88 6.92 -28.97 16.78
N LEU A 89 6.43 -27.77 17.04
CA LEU A 89 6.94 -26.86 18.07
C LEU A 89 5.81 -26.54 19.04
N ALA A 90 6.14 -26.40 20.32
CA ALA A 90 5.20 -26.00 21.36
C ALA A 90 5.89 -25.12 22.39
N GLY A 91 5.27 -24.01 22.74
CA GLY A 91 5.79 -23.08 23.76
C GLY A 91 4.87 -21.88 23.94
N LEU A 92 5.10 -21.11 24.99
CA LEU A 92 4.23 -19.98 25.38
C LEU A 92 4.73 -18.65 24.85
N VAL A 93 5.95 -18.62 24.32
CA VAL A 93 6.59 -17.42 23.78
C VAL A 93 7.18 -17.75 22.41
N GLY A 94 6.93 -16.90 21.43
CA GLY A 94 7.49 -17.10 20.10
C GLY A 94 7.38 -15.86 19.21
N ILE A 95 8.17 -15.88 18.14
CA ILE A 95 8.17 -14.85 17.08
C ILE A 95 8.22 -15.50 15.71
N GLY A 96 7.58 -14.92 14.74
CA GLY A 96 7.55 -15.43 13.36
C GLY A 96 7.62 -14.32 12.33
N HIS A 97 7.95 -14.71 11.10
CA HIS A 97 8.21 -13.78 10.02
C HIS A 97 7.84 -14.37 8.66
N THR A 98 7.25 -13.58 7.79
CA THR A 98 7.20 -13.80 6.34
C THR A 98 8.08 -12.79 5.66
N ARG A 99 8.98 -13.27 4.80
CA ARG A 99 10.04 -12.45 4.21
C ARG A 99 9.75 -12.14 2.74
N TRP A 100 10.12 -10.93 2.36
CA TRP A 100 10.44 -10.55 1.00
C TRP A 100 11.93 -10.22 0.93
N ALA A 101 12.67 -10.93 0.08
CA ALA A 101 14.13 -10.84 0.07
C ALA A 101 14.60 -9.50 -0.50
N THR A 102 15.39 -8.76 0.31
CA THR A 102 16.15 -7.57 -0.10
C THR A 102 17.63 -7.87 -0.25
N HIS A 103 18.19 -8.69 0.66
CA HIS A 103 19.57 -9.14 0.70
C HIS A 103 19.64 -10.66 0.84
N GLY A 104 20.42 -11.30 -0.04
CA GLY A 104 20.53 -12.76 -0.12
C GLY A 104 19.33 -13.44 -0.78
N VAL A 105 19.59 -14.48 -1.56
CA VAL A 105 18.57 -15.23 -2.30
C VAL A 105 17.53 -15.87 -1.37
N PRO A 106 16.25 -16.05 -1.80
CA PRO A 106 15.26 -16.78 -1.04
C PRO A 106 15.68 -18.25 -0.83
N ASN A 107 16.13 -18.56 0.37
CA ASN A 107 16.49 -19.93 0.81
C ASN A 107 16.28 -20.05 2.32
N GLN A 108 16.42 -21.26 2.85
CA GLN A 108 16.22 -21.54 4.28
C GLN A 108 17.22 -20.77 5.17
N GLN A 109 18.46 -20.56 4.74
CA GLN A 109 19.50 -19.88 5.54
C GLN A 109 19.21 -18.39 5.68
N ASN A 110 18.68 -17.76 4.62
CA ASN A 110 18.37 -16.34 4.55
C ASN A 110 16.95 -16.02 5.09
N ALA A 111 16.14 -17.04 5.40
CA ALA A 111 14.82 -16.84 6.01
C ALA A 111 14.95 -16.42 7.48
N HIS A 112 14.09 -15.50 7.94
CA HIS A 112 13.96 -15.16 9.36
C HIS A 112 13.18 -16.27 10.12
N PRO A 113 13.32 -16.35 11.45
CA PRO A 113 14.15 -15.56 12.37
C PRO A 113 15.65 -15.88 12.28
N HIS A 114 16.53 -14.92 12.61
CA HIS A 114 17.97 -15.12 12.73
C HIS A 114 18.36 -15.41 14.17
N LEU A 115 19.07 -16.52 14.37
CA LEU A 115 19.55 -16.99 15.67
C LEU A 115 20.99 -16.54 15.89
N GLY A 116 21.32 -16.07 17.07
CA GLY A 116 22.67 -15.74 17.47
C GLY A 116 23.60 -16.96 17.55
N ALA A 117 24.90 -16.76 17.57
CA ALA A 117 25.90 -17.80 17.64
C ALA A 117 25.83 -18.63 18.93
N THR A 118 25.41 -18.01 20.06
CA THR A 118 25.19 -18.70 21.35
C THR A 118 23.89 -19.51 21.38
N LYS A 119 22.98 -19.29 20.42
CA LYS A 119 21.61 -19.82 20.36
C LYS A 119 20.69 -19.34 21.50
N GLU A 120 21.07 -18.30 22.19
CA GLU A 120 20.32 -17.76 23.35
C GLU A 120 19.41 -16.58 22.96
N VAL A 121 19.61 -15.97 21.80
CA VAL A 121 18.85 -14.82 21.31
C VAL A 121 18.48 -14.99 19.85
N VAL A 122 17.28 -14.51 19.49
CA VAL A 122 16.73 -14.60 18.15
C VAL A 122 16.00 -13.31 17.78
N VAL A 123 16.12 -12.90 16.50
CA VAL A 123 15.54 -11.67 15.98
C VAL A 123 14.72 -11.89 14.71
N VAL A 124 13.63 -11.16 14.57
CA VAL A 124 12.96 -10.89 13.30
C VAL A 124 13.01 -9.39 13.02
N HIS A 125 13.15 -9.02 11.75
CA HIS A 125 13.41 -7.66 11.34
C HIS A 125 12.69 -7.30 10.04
N ASN A 126 12.04 -6.16 10.03
CA ASN A 126 11.54 -5.44 8.87
C ASN A 126 12.42 -4.19 8.65
N GLY A 127 12.92 -3.98 7.46
CA GLY A 127 13.78 -2.85 7.11
C GLY A 127 15.07 -3.27 6.42
N ILE A 128 15.98 -2.33 6.26
CA ILE A 128 17.31 -2.54 5.70
C ILE A 128 18.34 -1.90 6.64
N VAL A 129 19.35 -2.67 7.04
CA VAL A 129 20.52 -2.14 7.76
C VAL A 129 21.48 -1.54 6.74
N GLU A 130 21.37 -0.24 6.49
CA GLU A 130 22.13 0.45 5.43
C GLU A 130 23.64 0.35 5.59
N ASN A 131 24.14 0.27 6.82
CA ASN A 131 25.55 0.12 7.15
C ASN A 131 25.96 -1.34 7.45
N PHE A 132 25.20 -2.34 6.96
CA PHE A 132 25.45 -3.75 7.32
C PHE A 132 26.84 -4.26 6.91
N LEU A 133 27.40 -3.78 5.82
CA LEU A 133 28.75 -4.19 5.39
C LEU A 133 29.82 -3.78 6.40
N GLU A 134 29.76 -2.53 6.88
CA GLU A 134 30.67 -2.01 7.91
C GLU A 134 30.54 -2.82 9.21
N LEU A 135 29.29 -3.06 9.66
CA LEU A 135 29.00 -3.85 10.86
C LEU A 135 29.44 -5.31 10.72
N ARG A 136 29.26 -5.89 9.53
CA ARG A 136 29.68 -7.27 9.24
C ARG A 136 31.18 -7.43 9.28
N GLU A 137 31.93 -6.48 8.72
CA GLU A 137 33.41 -6.46 8.78
C GLU A 137 33.90 -6.32 10.24
N GLU A 138 33.30 -5.42 11.02
CA GLU A 138 33.62 -5.21 12.44
C GLU A 138 33.38 -6.49 13.27
N LEU A 139 32.20 -7.09 13.15
CA LEU A 139 31.83 -8.31 13.86
C LEU A 139 32.70 -9.51 13.44
N ALA A 140 33.02 -9.63 12.16
CA ALA A 140 33.92 -10.67 11.66
C ALA A 140 35.34 -10.53 12.23
N ALA A 141 35.84 -9.29 12.40
CA ALA A 141 37.12 -9.03 13.05
C ALA A 141 37.12 -9.44 14.54
N GLU A 142 35.96 -9.45 15.21
CA GLU A 142 35.76 -9.97 16.55
C GLU A 142 35.58 -11.51 16.61
N GLY A 143 35.61 -12.19 15.44
CA GLY A 143 35.49 -13.62 15.33
C GLY A 143 34.08 -14.17 15.14
N VAL A 144 33.10 -13.30 14.86
CA VAL A 144 31.73 -13.72 14.54
C VAL A 144 31.69 -14.38 13.16
N GLN A 145 31.04 -15.55 13.09
CA GLN A 145 30.78 -16.25 11.84
C GLN A 145 29.33 -16.07 11.43
N PHE A 146 29.11 -15.56 10.23
CA PHE A 146 27.77 -15.36 9.67
C PHE A 146 27.29 -16.61 8.95
N ASN A 147 26.03 -16.96 9.13
CA ASN A 147 25.40 -18.13 8.53
C ASN A 147 24.52 -17.75 7.31
N SER A 148 24.16 -16.46 7.18
CA SER A 148 23.32 -15.96 6.09
C SER A 148 23.98 -14.82 5.32
N GLU A 149 23.38 -14.47 4.20
CA GLU A 149 23.77 -13.33 3.37
C GLU A 149 22.97 -12.06 3.73
N THR A 150 22.08 -12.14 4.74
CA THR A 150 21.17 -11.04 5.09
C THR A 150 21.89 -9.97 5.89
N ASP A 151 21.44 -8.72 5.72
CA ASP A 151 21.79 -7.59 6.56
C ASP A 151 21.29 -7.78 8.00
N SER A 152 20.13 -8.38 8.17
CA SER A 152 19.45 -8.58 9.45
C SER A 152 20.21 -9.47 10.44
N GLU A 153 21.08 -10.38 9.98
CA GLU A 153 21.89 -11.21 10.86
C GLU A 153 22.91 -10.37 11.67
N THR A 154 23.32 -9.20 11.16
CA THR A 154 24.18 -8.28 11.92
C THR A 154 23.53 -7.82 13.22
N ILE A 155 22.21 -7.67 13.25
CA ILE A 155 21.46 -7.22 14.41
C ILE A 155 21.58 -8.21 15.58
N VAL A 156 21.37 -9.50 15.32
CA VAL A 156 21.42 -10.52 16.39
C VAL A 156 22.84 -10.63 16.99
N HIS A 157 23.87 -10.52 16.17
CA HIS A 157 25.25 -10.56 16.65
C HIS A 157 25.67 -9.31 17.42
N LEU A 158 25.14 -8.13 17.06
CA LEU A 158 25.31 -6.92 17.87
C LEU A 158 24.63 -7.05 19.24
N ILE A 159 23.41 -7.62 19.29
CA ILE A 159 22.74 -7.89 20.57
C ILE A 159 23.57 -8.84 21.42
N GLU A 160 24.07 -9.96 20.86
CA GLU A 160 24.94 -10.89 21.57
C GLU A 160 26.22 -10.26 22.11
N ARG A 161 26.80 -9.28 21.39
CA ARG A 161 27.96 -8.52 21.86
C ARG A 161 27.68 -7.84 23.20
N TYR A 162 26.52 -7.20 23.35
CA TYR A 162 26.13 -6.52 24.57
C TYR A 162 25.69 -7.48 25.68
N LEU A 163 25.01 -8.57 25.36
CA LEU A 163 24.70 -9.63 26.32
C LEU A 163 25.96 -10.25 26.95
N LYS A 164 27.03 -10.46 26.14
CA LYS A 164 28.32 -11.00 26.61
C LYS A 164 29.03 -10.10 27.64
N VAL A 165 28.79 -8.78 27.61
CA VAL A 165 29.37 -7.84 28.60
C VAL A 165 28.46 -7.62 29.81
N GLY A 166 27.35 -8.39 29.91
CA GLY A 166 26.47 -8.43 31.09
C GLY A 166 25.28 -7.48 31.06
N GLU A 167 24.95 -6.90 29.90
CA GLU A 167 23.71 -6.16 29.72
C GLU A 167 22.49 -7.12 29.70
N ASP A 168 21.33 -6.68 30.16
CA ASP A 168 20.08 -7.40 29.95
C ASP A 168 19.59 -7.27 28.49
N LEU A 169 18.60 -8.08 28.09
CA LEU A 169 18.08 -8.05 26.74
C LEU A 169 17.59 -6.68 26.30
N THR A 170 16.92 -5.94 27.19
CA THR A 170 16.35 -4.62 26.91
C THR A 170 17.45 -3.63 26.56
N GLU A 171 18.50 -3.58 27.36
CA GLU A 171 19.61 -2.65 27.18
C GLU A 171 20.52 -3.09 26.01
N ALA A 172 20.70 -4.40 25.80
CA ALA A 172 21.43 -4.94 24.64
C ALA A 172 20.75 -4.54 23.31
N VAL A 173 19.41 -4.64 23.23
CA VAL A 173 18.66 -4.18 22.06
C VAL A 173 18.79 -2.67 21.90
N ARG A 174 18.62 -1.89 22.98
CA ARG A 174 18.72 -0.42 22.95
C ARG A 174 20.07 0.04 22.40
N LYS A 175 21.14 -0.50 22.91
CA LYS A 175 22.51 -0.17 22.44
C LYS A 175 22.73 -0.59 21.00
N THR A 176 22.24 -1.77 20.59
CA THR A 176 22.30 -2.22 19.20
C THR A 176 21.66 -1.20 18.26
N LEU A 177 20.47 -0.69 18.60
CA LEU A 177 19.75 0.27 17.77
C LEU A 177 20.50 1.58 17.51
N THR A 178 21.43 1.98 18.40
CA THR A 178 22.26 3.17 18.20
C THR A 178 23.35 2.99 17.12
N HIS A 179 23.66 1.76 16.73
CA HIS A 179 24.65 1.44 15.69
C HIS A 179 24.02 1.27 14.31
N LEU A 180 22.68 1.06 14.24
CA LEU A 180 22.01 0.81 12.98
C LEU A 180 21.71 2.11 12.24
N LYS A 181 21.97 2.12 10.92
CA LYS A 181 21.51 3.16 10.01
C LYS A 181 20.34 2.63 9.16
N GLY A 182 19.37 3.50 8.88
CA GLY A 182 18.16 3.14 8.14
C GLY A 182 16.91 3.09 9.01
N ALA A 183 15.85 2.52 8.47
CA ALA A 183 14.59 2.36 9.15
C ALA A 183 14.36 0.89 9.55
N HIS A 184 13.89 0.64 10.78
CA HIS A 184 13.84 -0.69 11.38
C HIS A 184 12.58 -0.94 12.20
N GLY A 185 11.94 -2.11 12.00
CA GLY A 185 10.99 -2.73 12.89
C GLY A 185 11.57 -4.06 13.39
N ILE A 186 11.92 -4.16 14.67
CA ILE A 186 12.67 -5.30 15.24
C ILE A 186 11.87 -5.93 16.36
N VAL A 187 11.86 -7.28 16.40
CA VAL A 187 11.30 -8.05 17.53
C VAL A 187 12.29 -9.13 17.93
N VAL A 188 12.60 -9.18 19.23
CA VAL A 188 13.67 -10.00 19.81
C VAL A 188 13.15 -10.79 21.00
N MET A 189 13.53 -12.05 21.12
CA MET A 189 13.36 -12.85 22.33
C MET A 189 14.65 -13.56 22.72
N SER A 190 14.79 -13.88 24.01
CA SER A 190 15.95 -14.56 24.57
C SER A 190 15.55 -15.75 25.42
N ALA A 191 16.32 -16.86 25.34
CA ALA A 191 16.16 -18.01 26.21
C ALA A 191 16.54 -17.71 27.69
N ASN A 192 17.42 -16.73 27.90
CA ASN A 192 17.86 -16.33 29.25
C ASN A 192 16.87 -15.39 29.95
N GLU A 193 15.95 -14.78 29.21
CA GLU A 193 14.89 -13.91 29.72
C GLU A 193 13.54 -14.29 29.08
N PRO A 194 13.00 -15.48 29.46
CA PRO A 194 11.89 -16.14 28.76
C PRO A 194 10.53 -15.47 28.97
N ASP A 195 10.44 -14.53 29.91
CA ASP A 195 9.23 -13.84 30.34
C ASP A 195 8.95 -12.55 29.56
N LYS A 196 9.81 -12.21 28.59
CA LYS A 196 9.64 -10.98 27.81
C LYS A 196 10.03 -11.11 26.33
N ILE A 197 9.40 -10.25 25.54
CA ILE A 197 9.79 -9.95 24.15
C ILE A 197 10.11 -8.47 24.09
N VAL A 198 11.21 -8.09 23.41
CA VAL A 198 11.56 -6.69 23.17
C VAL A 198 11.25 -6.34 21.72
N ALA A 199 10.47 -5.28 21.52
CA ALA A 199 10.14 -4.76 20.21
C ALA A 199 10.58 -3.31 20.07
N ALA A 200 11.05 -2.89 18.90
CA ALA A 200 11.50 -1.53 18.67
C ALA A 200 11.18 -1.06 17.25
N ARG A 201 11.02 0.25 17.09
CA ARG A 201 10.83 0.91 15.80
C ARG A 201 11.71 2.13 15.64
N ILE A 202 12.40 2.22 14.49
CA ILE A 202 13.13 3.41 14.05
C ILE A 202 12.68 3.75 12.64
N GLY A 203 12.39 5.02 12.38
CA GLY A 203 11.99 5.49 11.04
C GLY A 203 10.72 4.81 10.51
N ASN A 204 10.68 4.59 9.21
CA ASN A 204 9.47 4.21 8.46
C ASN A 204 9.50 2.77 7.88
N ALA A 205 10.21 1.82 8.50
CA ALA A 205 10.33 0.43 8.06
C ALA A 205 9.15 -0.46 8.44
N GLY A 206 7.94 -0.04 8.16
CA GLY A 206 6.72 -0.75 8.52
C GLY A 206 6.29 -0.55 9.98
N GLY A 207 5.09 -1.03 10.31
CA GLY A 207 4.50 -0.90 11.64
C GLY A 207 5.06 -1.91 12.64
N VAL A 208 5.03 -1.56 13.93
CA VAL A 208 5.08 -2.49 15.05
C VAL A 208 3.91 -2.14 15.97
N THR A 209 2.99 -3.09 16.11
CA THR A 209 1.75 -2.95 16.89
C THR A 209 1.76 -3.95 18.02
N ILE A 210 1.45 -3.50 19.22
CA ILE A 210 1.31 -4.35 20.42
C ILE A 210 -0.18 -4.52 20.72
N GLY A 211 -0.66 -5.75 20.75
CA GLY A 211 -2.04 -6.10 21.06
C GLY A 211 -2.19 -6.63 22.49
N PHE A 212 -3.26 -6.24 23.17
CA PHE A 212 -3.56 -6.60 24.56
C PHE A 212 -4.68 -7.63 24.61
N GLY A 213 -4.37 -8.85 25.07
CA GLY A 213 -5.34 -9.90 25.39
C GLY A 213 -5.51 -10.11 26.90
N GLU A 214 -6.27 -11.12 27.30
CA GLU A 214 -6.44 -11.51 28.71
C GLU A 214 -5.36 -12.50 29.12
N GLY A 215 -4.32 -12.03 29.84
CA GLY A 215 -3.18 -12.85 30.21
C GLY A 215 -2.31 -13.28 29.03
N GLU A 216 -2.35 -12.52 27.96
CA GLU A 216 -1.59 -12.74 26.74
C GLU A 216 -1.37 -11.45 25.97
N MET A 217 -0.24 -11.33 25.28
CA MET A 217 0.12 -10.17 24.47
C MET A 217 0.55 -10.61 23.09
N PHE A 218 0.27 -9.74 22.12
CA PHE A 218 0.52 -9.95 20.71
C PHE A 218 1.42 -8.84 20.16
N ILE A 219 2.26 -9.18 19.22
CA ILE A 219 3.06 -8.23 18.45
C ILE A 219 2.80 -8.50 16.96
N ALA A 220 2.58 -7.47 16.17
CA ALA A 220 2.38 -7.62 14.74
C ALA A 220 2.88 -6.42 13.96
N SER A 221 3.36 -6.66 12.75
CA SER A 221 3.68 -5.56 11.83
C SER A 221 2.43 -4.96 11.17
N ASP A 222 1.27 -5.65 11.25
CA ASP A 222 -0.01 -5.13 10.76
C ASP A 222 -1.18 -5.74 11.53
N LEU A 223 -2.26 -4.98 11.65
CA LEU A 223 -3.47 -5.32 12.42
C LEU A 223 -4.15 -6.64 12.04
N PRO A 224 -4.31 -7.01 10.76
CA PRO A 224 -4.97 -8.25 10.37
C PRO A 224 -4.42 -9.49 11.06
N ALA A 225 -3.12 -9.50 11.42
CA ALA A 225 -2.49 -10.63 12.08
C ALA A 225 -3.08 -10.97 13.47
N ILE A 226 -3.56 -9.96 14.19
CA ILE A 226 -3.97 -10.07 15.60
C ILE A 226 -5.43 -9.71 15.88
N LEU A 227 -6.17 -9.22 14.87
CA LEU A 227 -7.56 -8.74 15.05
C LEU A 227 -8.53 -9.79 15.59
N GLU A 228 -8.32 -11.09 15.31
CA GLU A 228 -9.18 -12.16 15.86
C GLU A 228 -8.97 -12.36 17.36
N HIS A 229 -7.80 -11.96 17.89
CA HIS A 229 -7.43 -12.13 19.30
C HIS A 229 -7.70 -10.90 20.12
N THR A 230 -7.48 -9.70 19.56
CA THR A 230 -7.69 -8.44 20.28
C THR A 230 -7.95 -7.26 19.37
N ARG A 231 -8.69 -6.28 19.88
CA ARG A 231 -8.92 -4.97 19.27
C ARG A 231 -8.25 -3.82 20.04
N LYS A 232 -7.68 -4.11 21.22
CA LYS A 232 -6.97 -3.11 22.02
C LYS A 232 -5.50 -3.15 21.64
N VAL A 233 -4.99 -2.05 21.11
CA VAL A 233 -3.64 -2.00 20.56
C VAL A 233 -2.90 -0.71 20.92
N VAL A 234 -1.58 -0.78 20.90
CA VAL A 234 -0.66 0.36 20.90
C VAL A 234 0.21 0.26 19.67
N PHE A 235 0.31 1.34 18.91
CA PHE A 235 1.22 1.45 17.77
C PHE A 235 2.53 2.07 18.23
N LEU A 236 3.66 1.42 17.95
CA LEU A 236 4.97 2.01 18.20
C LEU A 236 5.27 3.12 17.19
N GLU A 237 5.68 4.26 17.69
CA GLU A 237 6.21 5.35 16.87
C GLU A 237 7.72 5.19 16.62
N SER A 238 8.27 5.99 15.70
CA SER A 238 9.73 6.03 15.51
C SER A 238 10.44 6.41 16.80
N GLN A 239 11.60 5.81 17.06
CA GLN A 239 12.40 5.97 18.27
C GLN A 239 11.76 5.39 19.55
N GLN A 240 10.74 4.53 19.42
CA GLN A 240 10.13 3.86 20.57
C GLN A 240 10.57 2.41 20.67
N MET A 241 10.65 1.95 21.92
CA MET A 241 10.95 0.59 22.30
C MET A 241 9.95 0.08 23.33
N ALA A 242 9.49 -1.16 23.15
CA ALA A 242 8.53 -1.84 24.01
C ALA A 242 9.14 -3.09 24.63
N VAL A 243 9.01 -3.25 25.93
CA VAL A 243 9.20 -4.51 26.64
C VAL A 243 7.83 -5.10 26.91
N VAL A 244 7.55 -6.23 26.27
CA VAL A 244 6.25 -6.91 26.30
C VAL A 244 6.39 -8.16 27.16
N THR A 245 5.62 -8.24 28.23
CA THR A 245 5.49 -9.42 29.08
C THR A 245 4.07 -9.97 28.99
N GLN A 246 3.81 -11.15 29.52
CA GLN A 246 2.44 -11.68 29.59
C GLN A 246 1.45 -10.73 30.28
N ASP A 247 1.92 -9.96 31.26
CA ASP A 247 1.09 -9.10 32.11
C ASP A 247 0.92 -7.68 31.58
N GLY A 248 1.70 -7.28 30.54
CA GLY A 248 1.57 -5.95 29.97
C GLY A 248 2.77 -5.42 29.21
N LEU A 249 2.80 -4.10 29.06
CA LEU A 249 3.72 -3.35 28.23
C LEU A 249 4.44 -2.28 29.04
N GLN A 250 5.77 -2.21 28.90
CA GLN A 250 6.56 -1.04 29.27
C GLN A 250 7.08 -0.36 27.99
N LEU A 251 6.80 0.93 27.85
CA LEU A 251 7.16 1.71 26.67
C LEU A 251 8.17 2.80 27.02
N SER A 252 9.20 2.96 26.20
CA SER A 252 10.21 4.01 26.37
C SER A 252 10.71 4.52 25.02
N LEU A 253 11.31 5.71 25.03
CA LEU A 253 12.17 6.16 23.96
C LEU A 253 13.51 5.41 23.96
N LEU A 254 14.29 5.53 22.88
CA LEU A 254 15.63 4.93 22.79
C LEU A 254 16.64 5.51 23.80
N ASP A 255 16.39 6.70 24.35
CA ASP A 255 17.18 7.31 25.43
C ASP A 255 16.76 6.84 26.82
N SER A 256 15.93 5.81 26.94
CA SER A 256 15.37 5.24 28.15
C SER A 256 14.27 6.09 28.82
N THR A 257 13.84 7.20 28.22
CA THR A 257 12.74 8.01 28.75
C THR A 257 11.44 7.20 28.72
N PRO A 258 10.78 6.91 29.85
CA PRO A 258 9.49 6.21 29.86
C PRO A 258 8.41 7.07 29.20
N ILE A 259 7.50 6.42 28.49
CA ILE A 259 6.32 7.06 27.88
C ILE A 259 5.05 6.28 28.17
N ASP A 260 3.93 6.99 28.27
CA ASP A 260 2.63 6.37 28.45
C ASP A 260 2.13 5.74 27.14
N ALA A 261 1.56 4.55 27.25
CA ALA A 261 1.01 3.84 26.11
C ALA A 261 -0.33 4.46 25.65
N ALA A 262 -0.38 5.00 24.45
CA ALA A 262 -1.61 5.50 23.84
C ALA A 262 -2.43 4.31 23.28
N MET A 263 -3.24 3.68 24.15
CA MET A 263 -4.08 2.54 23.78
C MET A 263 -5.23 2.99 22.85
N GLN A 264 -5.42 2.28 21.77
CA GLN A 264 -6.51 2.48 20.80
C GLN A 264 -7.38 1.23 20.71
N THR A 265 -8.68 1.43 20.44
CA THR A 265 -9.61 0.33 20.16
C THR A 265 -9.98 0.34 18.67
N ILE A 266 -9.66 -0.76 17.99
CA ILE A 266 -9.91 -0.92 16.56
C ILE A 266 -11.36 -1.30 16.32
N SER A 267 -12.04 -0.55 15.44
CA SER A 267 -13.43 -0.78 15.08
C SER A 267 -13.63 -1.84 13.99
N TRP A 268 -12.58 -2.31 13.33
CA TRP A 268 -12.69 -3.30 12.26
C TRP A 268 -13.25 -4.63 12.76
N ASP A 269 -14.13 -5.22 11.94
CA ASP A 269 -14.65 -6.55 12.18
C ASP A 269 -13.64 -7.61 11.68
N PRO A 270 -13.21 -8.59 12.50
CA PRO A 270 -12.35 -9.69 12.07
C PRO A 270 -12.88 -10.45 10.85
N VAL A 271 -14.22 -10.64 10.76
CA VAL A 271 -14.88 -11.30 9.61
C VAL A 271 -14.65 -10.55 8.31
N SER A 272 -14.45 -9.24 8.36
CA SER A 272 -14.15 -8.45 7.15
C SER A 272 -12.81 -8.79 6.51
N ALA A 273 -11.88 -9.40 7.25
CA ALA A 273 -10.60 -9.88 6.75
C ALA A 273 -10.64 -11.32 6.18
N GLU A 274 -11.82 -11.97 6.11
CA GLU A 274 -11.98 -13.32 5.56
C GLU A 274 -12.50 -13.28 4.12
N LYS A 275 -12.15 -14.29 3.29
CA LYS A 275 -12.64 -14.40 1.89
C LYS A 275 -14.14 -14.65 1.79
N GLY A 276 -14.74 -15.27 2.81
CA GLY A 276 -16.13 -15.68 2.78
C GLY A 276 -16.43 -16.63 1.61
N GLN A 277 -17.49 -16.35 0.87
CA GLN A 277 -17.93 -17.16 -0.29
C GLN A 277 -17.14 -16.90 -1.58
N TYR A 278 -16.24 -15.94 -1.60
CA TYR A 278 -15.50 -15.54 -2.81
C TYR A 278 -14.25 -16.40 -3.01
N ARG A 279 -13.90 -16.61 -4.27
CA ARG A 279 -12.70 -17.37 -4.63
C ARG A 279 -11.41 -16.64 -4.27
N HIS A 280 -11.39 -15.30 -4.45
CA HIS A 280 -10.25 -14.44 -4.23
C HIS A 280 -10.64 -13.23 -3.38
N PHE A 281 -9.69 -12.64 -2.64
CA PHE A 281 -9.90 -11.38 -1.92
C PHE A 281 -10.26 -10.25 -2.87
N MET A 282 -9.55 -10.10 -3.99
CA MET A 282 -9.86 -9.06 -4.97
C MET A 282 -11.32 -9.17 -5.47
N GLN A 283 -11.83 -10.38 -5.72
CA GLN A 283 -13.24 -10.57 -6.09
C GLN A 283 -14.18 -10.04 -5.01
N LYS A 284 -13.94 -10.42 -3.75
CA LYS A 284 -14.70 -9.93 -2.61
C LYS A 284 -14.67 -8.40 -2.55
N GLU A 285 -13.47 -7.81 -2.63
CA GLU A 285 -13.23 -6.37 -2.50
C GLU A 285 -13.87 -5.56 -3.64
N ILE A 286 -13.95 -6.11 -4.86
CA ILE A 286 -14.73 -5.53 -5.96
C ILE A 286 -16.22 -5.48 -5.60
N HIS A 287 -16.79 -6.57 -5.07
CA HIS A 287 -18.22 -6.64 -4.75
C HIS A 287 -18.58 -5.94 -3.43
N GLU A 288 -17.63 -5.74 -2.54
CA GLU A 288 -17.82 -4.96 -1.30
C GLU A 288 -17.95 -3.46 -1.54
N GLN A 289 -17.69 -2.94 -2.73
CA GLN A 289 -17.64 -1.50 -2.98
C GLN A 289 -18.99 -0.80 -2.71
N VAL A 290 -20.12 -1.48 -2.81
CA VAL A 290 -21.42 -0.92 -2.37
C VAL A 290 -21.37 -0.59 -0.88
N ARG A 291 -20.92 -1.54 -0.06
CA ARG A 291 -20.82 -1.37 1.39
C ARG A 291 -19.72 -0.37 1.75
N SER A 292 -18.52 -0.54 1.20
CA SER A 292 -17.38 0.31 1.56
C SER A 292 -17.62 1.78 1.24
N LEU A 293 -18.27 2.10 0.12
CA LEU A 293 -18.63 3.48 -0.22
C LEU A 293 -19.77 4.02 0.65
N THR A 294 -20.71 3.16 1.07
CA THR A 294 -21.70 3.53 2.08
C THR A 294 -21.02 3.89 3.41
N ASP A 295 -20.05 3.08 3.85
CA ASP A 295 -19.29 3.31 5.07
C ASP A 295 -18.42 4.58 4.95
N THR A 296 -17.81 4.83 3.77
CA THR A 296 -17.05 6.07 3.48
C THR A 296 -17.91 7.33 3.64
N LEU A 297 -19.20 7.28 3.23
CA LEU A 297 -20.13 8.39 3.35
C LEU A 297 -20.71 8.54 4.76
N ALA A 298 -20.76 7.46 5.54
CA ALA A 298 -21.44 7.41 6.83
C ALA A 298 -20.83 8.41 7.85
N GLY A 299 -21.69 9.25 8.42
CA GLY A 299 -21.31 10.28 9.40
C GLY A 299 -20.60 11.49 8.80
N ARG A 300 -20.37 11.52 7.48
CA ARG A 300 -19.65 12.60 6.78
C ARG A 300 -20.51 13.43 5.84
N VAL A 301 -21.70 12.96 5.55
CA VAL A 301 -22.65 13.63 4.67
C VAL A 301 -23.97 13.84 5.38
N ASP A 302 -24.32 15.10 5.59
CA ASP A 302 -25.66 15.49 5.99
C ASP A 302 -26.50 15.76 4.74
N PHE A 303 -27.31 14.78 4.35
CA PHE A 303 -28.14 14.86 3.16
C PHE A 303 -29.36 15.79 3.33
N GLU A 304 -29.78 16.10 4.56
CA GLU A 304 -30.91 16.99 4.83
C GLU A 304 -30.47 18.44 4.68
N GLU A 305 -29.37 18.80 5.31
CA GLU A 305 -28.77 20.14 5.19
C GLU A 305 -27.93 20.29 3.90
N GLY A 306 -27.66 19.19 3.21
CA GLY A 306 -26.81 19.14 2.02
C GLY A 306 -25.39 19.61 2.34
N ARG A 307 -24.74 19.07 3.38
CA ARG A 307 -23.42 19.48 3.85
C ARG A 307 -22.45 18.32 3.96
N ILE A 308 -21.17 18.64 3.82
CA ILE A 308 -20.06 17.71 4.09
C ILE A 308 -19.47 18.02 5.46
N ILE A 309 -19.17 16.98 6.23
CA ILE A 309 -18.65 17.04 7.60
C ILE A 309 -17.34 16.23 7.65
N LEU A 310 -16.20 16.93 7.66
CA LEU A 310 -14.85 16.35 7.76
C LEU A 310 -14.06 17.05 8.88
N PRO A 311 -14.46 16.85 10.16
CA PRO A 311 -13.88 17.55 11.30
C PRO A 311 -12.41 17.20 11.50
N GLU A 312 -11.98 16.01 11.08
CA GLU A 312 -10.62 15.50 11.18
C GLU A 312 -9.59 16.30 10.36
N LEU A 313 -10.03 17.15 9.43
CA LEU A 313 -9.14 18.04 8.67
C LEU A 313 -8.83 19.35 9.40
N ASN A 314 -9.49 19.65 10.52
CA ASN A 314 -9.37 20.94 11.23
C ASN A 314 -9.51 22.15 10.31
N LEU A 315 -10.35 22.03 9.26
CA LEU A 315 -10.51 23.01 8.19
C LEU A 315 -11.47 24.12 8.59
N THR A 316 -10.93 25.32 8.83
CA THR A 316 -11.74 26.52 9.09
C THR A 316 -11.95 27.35 7.81
N PRO A 317 -12.97 28.25 7.77
CA PRO A 317 -13.14 29.16 6.65
C PRO A 317 -11.91 30.05 6.37
N GLU A 318 -11.18 30.45 7.42
CA GLU A 318 -9.94 31.25 7.32
C GLU A 318 -8.84 30.43 6.64
N LEU A 319 -8.63 29.19 7.11
CA LEU A 319 -7.65 28.29 6.51
C LEU A 319 -8.01 27.97 5.05
N ALA A 320 -9.28 27.64 4.76
CA ALA A 320 -9.73 27.36 3.40
C ALA A 320 -9.45 28.52 2.43
N LYS A 321 -9.62 29.77 2.89
CA LYS A 321 -9.34 30.97 2.08
C LYS A 321 -7.84 31.26 1.94
N ARG A 322 -7.02 30.89 2.94
CA ARG A 322 -5.57 31.06 2.93
C ARG A 322 -4.88 30.13 1.96
N ILE A 323 -5.37 28.89 1.80
CA ILE A 323 -4.78 27.90 0.90
C ILE A 323 -4.73 28.45 -0.53
N LYS A 324 -3.52 28.57 -1.08
CA LYS A 324 -3.26 29.08 -2.44
C LYS A 324 -3.07 27.95 -3.45
N LYS A 325 -2.53 26.82 -3.01
CA LYS A 325 -2.21 25.66 -3.85
C LYS A 325 -2.34 24.37 -3.06
N ILE A 326 -2.71 23.29 -3.75
CA ILE A 326 -2.66 21.94 -3.21
C ILE A 326 -1.74 21.10 -4.09
N TYR A 327 -0.74 20.44 -3.49
CA TYR A 327 -0.06 19.31 -4.09
C TYR A 327 -0.74 18.04 -3.64
N ILE A 328 -1.08 17.13 -4.56
CA ILE A 328 -1.47 15.78 -4.24
C ILE A 328 -0.28 14.89 -4.55
N THR A 329 0.20 14.13 -3.56
CA THR A 329 1.34 13.22 -3.73
C THR A 329 0.95 11.80 -3.37
N ALA A 330 1.30 10.84 -4.22
CA ALA A 330 0.97 9.43 -4.06
C ALA A 330 1.76 8.56 -5.05
N CYS A 331 1.63 7.23 -4.91
CA CYS A 331 2.19 6.24 -5.82
C CYS A 331 1.09 5.36 -6.45
N GLY A 332 1.31 4.85 -7.66
CA GLY A 332 0.46 3.85 -8.32
C GLY A 332 -1.02 4.23 -8.40
N THR A 333 -1.89 3.30 -8.00
CA THR A 333 -3.36 3.46 -7.95
C THR A 333 -3.79 4.73 -7.20
N ALA A 334 -3.16 5.03 -6.06
CA ALA A 334 -3.47 6.23 -5.28
C ALA A 334 -3.12 7.52 -6.03
N ALA A 335 -2.07 7.52 -6.85
CA ALA A 335 -1.73 8.66 -7.70
C ALA A 335 -2.82 8.92 -8.75
N TYR A 336 -3.41 7.88 -9.33
CA TYR A 336 -4.51 8.04 -10.28
C TYR A 336 -5.79 8.55 -9.62
N ALA A 337 -6.06 8.16 -8.36
CA ALA A 337 -7.12 8.78 -7.57
C ALA A 337 -6.84 10.28 -7.34
N GLY A 338 -5.60 10.64 -7.03
CA GLY A 338 -5.16 12.03 -6.89
C GLY A 338 -5.34 12.85 -8.17
N MET A 339 -5.09 12.25 -9.35
CA MET A 339 -5.35 12.90 -10.63
C MET A 339 -6.84 13.23 -10.84
N VAL A 340 -7.75 12.36 -10.38
CA VAL A 340 -9.20 12.67 -10.38
C VAL A 340 -9.49 13.78 -9.38
N GLY A 341 -8.91 13.72 -8.18
CA GLY A 341 -9.05 14.76 -7.15
C GLY A 341 -8.64 16.15 -7.62
N LYS A 342 -7.62 16.23 -8.47
CA LYS A 342 -7.25 17.49 -9.14
C LYS A 342 -8.43 18.09 -9.91
N PHE A 343 -9.14 17.29 -10.73
CA PHE A 343 -10.33 17.78 -11.45
C PHE A 343 -11.42 18.26 -10.49
N TYR A 344 -11.67 17.55 -9.40
CA TYR A 344 -12.70 17.92 -8.43
C TYR A 344 -12.37 19.25 -7.75
N ILE A 345 -11.16 19.38 -7.19
CA ILE A 345 -10.76 20.55 -6.41
C ILE A 345 -10.66 21.79 -7.32
N GLU A 346 -10.05 21.65 -8.49
CA GLU A 346 -9.94 22.78 -9.45
C GLU A 346 -11.33 23.20 -9.97
N HIS A 347 -12.23 22.25 -10.22
CA HIS A 347 -13.57 22.57 -10.74
C HIS A 347 -14.48 23.19 -9.69
N ILE A 348 -14.51 22.63 -8.47
CA ILE A 348 -15.45 23.01 -7.40
C ILE A 348 -14.87 24.11 -6.51
N ALA A 349 -13.68 23.93 -5.99
CA ALA A 349 -13.06 24.83 -5.01
C ALA A 349 -12.20 25.93 -5.63
N ARG A 350 -11.89 25.83 -6.94
CA ARG A 350 -11.09 26.80 -7.69
C ARG A 350 -9.71 27.05 -7.08
N ILE A 351 -9.11 25.99 -6.49
CA ILE A 351 -7.74 25.98 -6.00
C ILE A 351 -6.87 25.28 -7.04
N PRO A 352 -5.74 25.86 -7.47
CA PRO A 352 -4.78 25.17 -8.34
C PRO A 352 -4.25 23.89 -7.66
N VAL A 353 -4.27 22.78 -8.39
CA VAL A 353 -3.76 21.50 -7.89
C VAL A 353 -2.66 20.98 -8.79
N GLU A 354 -1.56 20.58 -8.20
CA GLU A 354 -0.49 19.86 -8.87
C GLU A 354 -0.47 18.43 -8.37
N MET A 355 -0.52 17.46 -9.30
CA MET A 355 -0.38 16.05 -8.98
C MET A 355 1.07 15.65 -9.21
N ASP A 356 1.71 15.07 -8.20
CA ASP A 356 3.08 14.63 -8.26
C ASP A 356 3.25 13.18 -7.78
N ILE A 357 4.12 12.43 -8.43
CA ILE A 357 4.49 11.10 -7.97
C ILE A 357 5.40 11.24 -6.75
N ALA A 358 5.10 10.52 -5.69
CA ALA A 358 5.77 10.73 -4.40
C ALA A 358 7.29 10.48 -4.46
N SER A 359 7.75 9.48 -5.23
CA SER A 359 9.18 9.24 -5.46
C SER A 359 9.90 10.42 -6.09
N GLU A 360 9.22 11.19 -6.95
CA GLU A 360 9.81 12.34 -7.64
C GLU A 360 9.69 13.63 -6.82
N PHE A 361 8.58 13.80 -6.07
CA PHE A 361 8.30 14.99 -5.28
C PHE A 361 9.45 15.35 -4.34
N ARG A 362 9.99 14.38 -3.61
CA ARG A 362 11.04 14.59 -2.60
C ARG A 362 12.38 15.06 -3.19
N TYR A 363 12.69 14.71 -4.45
CA TYR A 363 14.00 15.00 -5.05
C TYR A 363 14.03 16.27 -5.93
N ARG A 364 12.86 16.78 -6.31
CA ARG A 364 12.78 17.93 -7.22
C ARG A 364 12.73 19.30 -6.53
N GLU A 365 12.97 19.37 -5.21
CA GLU A 365 12.89 20.60 -4.43
C GLU A 365 11.54 21.33 -4.63
N PRO A 366 10.40 20.75 -4.18
CA PRO A 366 9.07 21.28 -4.47
C PRO A 366 8.89 22.70 -3.92
N ILE A 367 8.17 23.53 -4.68
CA ILE A 367 7.87 24.91 -4.28
C ILE A 367 6.62 24.88 -3.41
N VAL A 368 6.81 24.82 -2.10
CA VAL A 368 5.76 24.79 -1.07
C VAL A 368 6.09 25.79 0.04
N ASP A 369 5.04 26.29 0.70
CA ASP A 369 5.09 27.27 1.80
C ASP A 369 3.92 27.01 2.79
N GLU A 370 3.75 27.88 3.78
CA GLU A 370 2.70 27.79 4.80
C GLU A 370 1.26 27.98 4.26
N ASP A 371 1.08 28.45 3.03
CA ASP A 371 -0.21 28.57 2.34
C ASP A 371 -0.46 27.40 1.36
N THR A 372 0.44 26.44 1.32
CA THR A 372 0.38 25.25 0.48
C THR A 372 -0.04 24.04 1.29
N VAL A 373 -1.03 23.28 0.81
CA VAL A 373 -1.37 21.95 1.33
C VAL A 373 -0.66 20.88 0.52
N VAL A 374 -0.03 19.93 1.19
CA VAL A 374 0.42 18.66 0.59
C VAL A 374 -0.50 17.56 1.08
N LEU A 375 -1.32 17.02 0.18
CA LEU A 375 -2.29 15.96 0.43
C LEU A 375 -1.71 14.63 -0.03
N ALA A 376 -1.38 13.77 0.92
CA ALA A 376 -0.93 12.41 0.65
C ALA A 376 -2.09 11.43 0.54
N ILE A 377 -2.07 10.53 -0.45
CA ILE A 377 -3.05 9.45 -0.58
C ILE A 377 -2.32 8.11 -0.52
N SER A 378 -2.75 7.23 0.41
CA SER A 378 -2.15 5.92 0.56
C SER A 378 -3.13 4.94 1.19
N GLN A 379 -3.28 3.75 0.64
CA GLN A 379 -4.10 2.69 1.26
C GLN A 379 -3.49 2.26 2.61
N SER A 380 -2.20 1.97 2.64
CA SER A 380 -1.49 1.51 3.84
C SER A 380 -1.07 2.65 4.78
N GLY A 381 -0.83 3.85 4.24
CA GLY A 381 -0.23 4.96 4.97
C GLY A 381 1.22 4.69 5.43
N GLU A 382 1.86 3.67 4.85
CA GLU A 382 3.22 3.23 5.18
C GLU A 382 4.14 3.19 3.95
N THR A 383 3.70 3.71 2.80
CA THR A 383 4.51 3.75 1.58
C THR A 383 5.69 4.70 1.76
N ALA A 384 6.92 4.18 1.61
CA ALA A 384 8.16 4.90 1.91
C ALA A 384 8.25 6.23 1.17
N ASP A 385 8.07 6.23 -0.15
CA ASP A 385 8.12 7.45 -0.96
C ASP A 385 7.06 8.47 -0.54
N THR A 386 5.84 8.02 -0.24
CA THR A 386 4.76 8.90 0.20
C THR A 386 5.09 9.56 1.55
N LEU A 387 5.62 8.78 2.49
CA LEU A 387 6.05 9.30 3.79
C LEU A 387 7.21 10.28 3.66
N ALA A 388 8.20 9.95 2.83
CA ALA A 388 9.34 10.83 2.58
C ALA A 388 8.92 12.14 1.89
N ALA A 389 7.97 12.09 0.95
CA ALA A 389 7.38 13.29 0.34
C ALA A 389 6.66 14.17 1.37
N MET A 390 5.94 13.56 2.34
CA MET A 390 5.30 14.29 3.44
C MET A 390 6.33 14.95 4.36
N GLU A 391 7.41 14.25 4.69
CA GLU A 391 8.49 14.78 5.53
C GLU A 391 9.19 15.96 4.85
N GLU A 392 9.51 15.86 3.56
CA GLU A 392 10.08 16.95 2.76
C GLU A 392 9.15 18.17 2.74
N ALA A 393 7.85 17.95 2.54
CA ALA A 393 6.86 19.02 2.57
C ALA A 393 6.77 19.70 3.95
N ARG A 394 6.83 18.94 5.04
CA ARG A 394 6.83 19.47 6.41
C ARG A 394 8.05 20.34 6.70
N GLN A 395 9.23 19.88 6.29
CA GLN A 395 10.48 20.65 6.47
C GLN A 395 10.43 22.01 5.76
N ARG A 396 9.64 22.11 4.68
CA ARG A 396 9.42 23.35 3.92
C ARG A 396 8.23 24.18 4.42
N GLY A 397 7.54 23.75 5.47
CA GLY A 397 6.47 24.47 6.14
C GLY A 397 5.07 24.27 5.57
N ALA A 398 4.86 23.29 4.67
CA ALA A 398 3.55 22.96 4.12
C ALA A 398 2.58 22.40 5.17
N ILE A 399 1.28 22.59 4.96
CA ILE A 399 0.21 21.94 5.72
C ILE A 399 0.07 20.51 5.18
N LEU A 400 0.13 19.51 6.07
CA LEU A 400 0.03 18.11 5.67
C LEU A 400 -1.37 17.57 5.89
N TRP A 401 -2.01 17.13 4.83
CA TRP A 401 -3.23 16.33 4.89
C TRP A 401 -2.97 14.94 4.33
N SER A 402 -3.80 13.98 4.77
CA SER A 402 -3.77 12.63 4.19
C SER A 402 -5.16 12.02 4.03
N ILE A 403 -5.29 11.13 3.05
CA ILE A 403 -6.43 10.23 2.88
C ILE A 403 -5.86 8.80 2.96
N VAL A 404 -6.22 8.06 4.02
CA VAL A 404 -5.58 6.78 4.36
C VAL A 404 -6.63 5.76 4.80
N ASN A 405 -6.42 4.47 4.45
CA ASN A 405 -7.31 3.40 4.91
C ASN A 405 -6.82 2.72 6.20
N ALA A 406 -5.51 2.46 6.33
CA ALA A 406 -4.96 1.77 7.49
C ALA A 406 -4.94 2.69 8.72
N ILE A 407 -5.76 2.32 9.72
CA ILE A 407 -5.87 3.06 10.99
C ILE A 407 -4.55 2.95 11.76
N GLY A 408 -4.10 4.09 12.30
CA GLY A 408 -2.85 4.16 13.08
C GLY A 408 -1.57 4.11 12.25
N SER A 409 -1.68 4.25 10.92
CA SER A 409 -0.51 4.32 10.03
C SER A 409 0.33 5.57 10.22
N GLN A 410 1.57 5.54 9.74
CA GLN A 410 2.51 6.66 9.86
C GLN A 410 1.98 7.93 9.18
N ALA A 411 1.46 7.82 7.97
CA ALA A 411 0.91 8.97 7.26
C ALA A 411 -0.23 9.65 8.05
N MET A 412 -1.10 8.86 8.69
CA MET A 412 -2.16 9.38 9.56
C MET A 412 -1.58 10.16 10.76
N ARG A 413 -0.52 9.64 11.40
CA ARG A 413 0.08 10.24 12.61
C ARG A 413 0.84 11.53 12.33
N ILE A 414 1.51 11.62 11.19
CA ILE A 414 2.29 12.83 10.84
C ILE A 414 1.45 13.91 10.13
N SER A 415 0.19 13.65 9.79
CA SER A 415 -0.68 14.63 9.16
C SER A 415 -1.24 15.66 10.14
N ASP A 416 -1.42 16.89 9.71
CA ASP A 416 -2.16 17.94 10.44
C ASP A 416 -3.68 17.70 10.37
N GLY A 417 -4.13 16.92 9.38
CA GLY A 417 -5.50 16.43 9.23
C GLY A 417 -5.53 15.17 8.37
N CYS A 418 -6.34 14.17 8.75
CA CYS A 418 -6.40 12.90 8.05
C CYS A 418 -7.83 12.41 7.85
N VAL A 419 -8.22 12.17 6.60
CA VAL A 419 -9.47 11.50 6.24
C VAL A 419 -9.23 10.00 6.14
N SER A 420 -9.91 9.21 6.98
CA SER A 420 -9.88 7.74 6.88
C SER A 420 -10.83 7.27 5.78
N MET A 421 -10.41 6.39 4.88
CA MET A 421 -11.26 5.87 3.78
C MET A 421 -12.45 5.05 4.26
N GLN A 422 -12.37 4.46 5.46
CA GLN A 422 -13.42 3.64 6.12
C GLN A 422 -13.88 2.42 5.29
N THR A 423 -13.00 1.86 4.43
CA THR A 423 -13.37 0.73 3.56
C THR A 423 -13.19 -0.64 4.22
N GLY A 424 -12.72 -0.69 5.47
CA GLY A 424 -12.24 -1.92 6.09
C GLY A 424 -10.93 -2.42 5.48
N PRO A 425 -10.42 -3.59 5.91
CA PRO A 425 -9.16 -4.12 5.39
C PRO A 425 -9.27 -4.48 3.90
N GLU A 426 -8.23 -4.15 3.13
CA GLU A 426 -8.05 -4.56 1.74
C GLU A 426 -6.81 -5.43 1.64
N ILE A 427 -6.99 -6.71 1.28
CA ILE A 427 -5.98 -7.77 1.33
C ILE A 427 -5.37 -8.06 -0.04
N GLY A 428 -6.19 -8.06 -1.11
CA GLY A 428 -5.70 -8.25 -2.48
C GLY A 428 -4.62 -7.22 -2.82
N VAL A 429 -3.50 -7.67 -3.41
CA VAL A 429 -2.38 -6.77 -3.73
C VAL A 429 -2.81 -5.66 -4.66
N ALA A 430 -3.55 -5.98 -5.73
CA ALA A 430 -4.11 -4.98 -6.62
C ALA A 430 -5.32 -4.27 -5.98
N SER A 431 -5.20 -2.98 -5.71
CA SER A 431 -6.23 -2.18 -5.05
C SER A 431 -7.51 -2.05 -5.87
N THR A 432 -8.66 -2.07 -5.18
CA THR A 432 -10.01 -1.93 -5.74
C THR A 432 -10.86 -0.93 -4.96
N LYS A 433 -11.34 -1.29 -3.78
CA LYS A 433 -12.14 -0.40 -2.92
C LYS A 433 -11.33 0.75 -2.34
N ALA A 434 -10.03 0.55 -2.09
CA ALA A 434 -9.12 1.62 -1.70
C ALA A 434 -8.70 2.55 -2.86
N PHE A 435 -9.24 2.33 -4.07
CA PHE A 435 -9.23 3.30 -5.16
C PHE A 435 -10.53 4.11 -5.21
N THR A 436 -11.70 3.45 -5.11
CA THR A 436 -12.99 4.15 -5.24
C THR A 436 -13.33 5.01 -4.03
N ALA A 437 -12.94 4.60 -2.82
CA ALA A 437 -13.16 5.41 -1.63
C ALA A 437 -12.45 6.77 -1.66
N PRO A 438 -11.13 6.88 -1.94
CA PRO A 438 -10.50 8.19 -2.07
C PRO A 438 -11.08 9.06 -3.19
N LEU A 439 -11.71 8.51 -4.23
CA LEU A 439 -12.45 9.33 -5.20
C LEU A 439 -13.62 10.04 -4.52
N VAL A 440 -14.34 9.35 -3.66
CA VAL A 440 -15.46 9.92 -2.89
C VAL A 440 -14.95 10.90 -1.82
N ASP A 441 -13.87 10.55 -1.11
CA ASP A 441 -13.25 11.44 -0.11
C ASP A 441 -12.76 12.75 -0.75
N LEU A 442 -12.10 12.68 -1.91
CA LEU A 442 -11.63 13.84 -2.68
C LEU A 442 -12.79 14.70 -3.20
N TYR A 443 -13.89 14.05 -3.60
CA TYR A 443 -15.10 14.77 -4.00
C TYR A 443 -15.70 15.53 -2.81
N MET A 444 -15.83 14.87 -1.65
CA MET A 444 -16.31 15.51 -0.41
C MET A 444 -15.41 16.67 0.01
N LEU A 445 -14.08 16.47 -0.04
CA LEU A 445 -13.10 17.53 0.25
C LEU A 445 -13.27 18.74 -0.69
N ALA A 446 -13.44 18.50 -1.99
CA ALA A 446 -13.63 19.56 -2.96
C ALA A 446 -14.93 20.36 -2.71
N VAL A 447 -16.02 19.68 -2.35
CA VAL A 447 -17.31 20.33 -2.00
C VAL A 447 -17.16 21.17 -0.73
N LEU A 448 -16.51 20.62 0.32
CA LEU A 448 -16.27 21.35 1.57
C LEU A 448 -15.39 22.59 1.35
N LEU A 449 -14.30 22.45 0.62
CA LEU A 449 -13.44 23.59 0.25
C LEU A 449 -14.20 24.63 -0.56
N GLY A 450 -15.04 24.20 -1.52
CA GLY A 450 -15.87 25.09 -2.32
C GLY A 450 -16.87 25.88 -1.50
N GLU A 451 -17.53 25.24 -0.52
CA GLU A 451 -18.44 25.89 0.43
C GLU A 451 -17.69 26.95 1.26
N LEU A 452 -16.59 26.55 1.92
CA LEU A 452 -15.84 27.44 2.83
C LEU A 452 -15.16 28.62 2.11
N ARG A 453 -14.80 28.45 0.86
CA ARG A 453 -14.25 29.53 0.01
C ARG A 453 -15.33 30.39 -0.64
N GLY A 454 -16.57 29.93 -0.68
CA GLY A 454 -17.67 30.59 -1.37
C GLY A 454 -17.56 30.52 -2.89
N THR A 455 -16.92 29.50 -3.45
CA THR A 455 -16.81 29.27 -4.89
C THR A 455 -18.02 28.55 -5.47
N ILE A 456 -18.83 27.92 -4.62
CA ILE A 456 -20.14 27.33 -4.92
C ILE A 456 -21.20 27.96 -4.02
N ASN A 457 -22.40 28.16 -4.56
CA ASN A 457 -23.53 28.60 -3.78
C ASN A 457 -24.28 27.44 -3.11
N GLU A 458 -25.29 27.74 -2.28
CA GLU A 458 -26.05 26.72 -1.55
C GLU A 458 -26.78 25.74 -2.48
N GLN A 459 -27.33 26.18 -3.59
CA GLN A 459 -28.04 25.31 -4.54
C GLN A 459 -27.07 24.33 -5.21
N GLU A 460 -25.91 24.81 -5.64
CA GLU A 460 -24.85 23.98 -6.21
C GLU A 460 -24.32 22.98 -5.18
N ARG A 461 -24.07 23.41 -3.95
CA ARG A 461 -23.64 22.54 -2.85
C ARG A 461 -24.66 21.43 -2.58
N ARG A 462 -25.96 21.78 -2.40
CA ARG A 462 -27.02 20.81 -2.18
C ARG A 462 -27.15 19.80 -3.32
N LYS A 463 -26.95 20.25 -4.56
CA LYS A 463 -26.91 19.36 -5.73
C LYS A 463 -25.74 18.38 -5.64
N LEU A 464 -24.52 18.88 -5.47
CA LEU A 464 -23.30 18.05 -5.40
C LEU A 464 -23.37 17.03 -4.25
N VAL A 465 -23.86 17.44 -3.07
CA VAL A 465 -24.05 16.52 -1.94
C VAL A 465 -25.18 15.52 -2.23
N GLY A 466 -26.26 15.95 -2.87
CA GLY A 466 -27.36 15.06 -3.28
C GLY A 466 -26.91 13.97 -4.27
N ASP A 467 -25.99 14.30 -5.18
CA ASP A 467 -25.44 13.36 -6.15
C ASP A 467 -24.70 12.18 -5.47
N LEU A 468 -24.07 12.40 -4.30
CA LEU A 468 -23.41 11.33 -3.52
C LEU A 468 -24.38 10.23 -3.04
N ARG A 469 -25.65 10.55 -2.84
CA ARG A 469 -26.68 9.57 -2.44
C ARG A 469 -26.87 8.46 -3.46
N LEU A 470 -26.57 8.75 -4.74
CA LEU A 470 -26.74 7.80 -5.83
C LEU A 470 -25.61 6.76 -5.90
N VAL A 471 -24.44 7.06 -5.33
CA VAL A 471 -23.21 6.26 -5.54
C VAL A 471 -23.39 4.79 -5.18
N PRO A 472 -23.92 4.39 -3.99
CA PRO A 472 -24.05 2.97 -3.66
C PRO A 472 -24.98 2.20 -4.61
N ASP A 473 -26.13 2.81 -5.03
CA ASP A 473 -27.04 2.20 -6.00
C ASP A 473 -26.39 2.03 -7.37
N LEU A 474 -25.75 3.08 -7.88
CA LEU A 474 -25.06 3.03 -9.18
C LEU A 474 -23.96 1.98 -9.22
N VAL A 475 -23.20 1.85 -8.12
CA VAL A 475 -22.17 0.81 -7.96
C VAL A 475 -22.82 -0.57 -8.00
N GLY A 476 -23.88 -0.80 -7.22
CA GLY A 476 -24.61 -2.07 -7.22
C GLY A 476 -25.10 -2.47 -8.60
N ARG A 477 -25.75 -1.56 -9.31
CA ARG A 477 -26.25 -1.77 -10.69
C ARG A 477 -25.12 -2.08 -11.69
N CYS A 478 -23.93 -1.52 -11.48
CA CYS A 478 -22.78 -1.83 -12.30
C CYS A 478 -22.25 -3.24 -12.00
N LEU A 479 -22.13 -3.62 -10.73
CA LEU A 479 -21.64 -4.93 -10.28
C LEU A 479 -22.60 -6.08 -10.67
N ASP A 480 -23.90 -5.84 -10.78
CA ASP A 480 -24.89 -6.82 -11.24
C ASP A 480 -24.58 -7.33 -12.66
N ARG A 481 -23.70 -6.66 -13.41
CA ARG A 481 -23.28 -7.02 -14.77
C ARG A 481 -22.01 -7.89 -14.83
N ASP A 482 -21.50 -8.34 -13.70
CA ASP A 482 -20.26 -9.12 -13.56
C ASP A 482 -20.25 -10.35 -14.48
N SER A 483 -21.37 -11.07 -14.60
CA SER A 483 -21.47 -12.25 -15.48
C SER A 483 -21.27 -11.92 -16.96
N TYR A 484 -21.73 -10.75 -17.41
CA TYR A 484 -21.48 -10.28 -18.77
C TYR A 484 -20.00 -9.92 -18.98
N VAL A 485 -19.40 -9.20 -18.02
CA VAL A 485 -17.96 -8.87 -18.07
C VAL A 485 -17.13 -10.15 -18.12
N MET A 486 -17.48 -11.17 -17.32
CA MET A 486 -16.83 -12.48 -17.37
C MET A 486 -16.95 -13.14 -18.76
N SER A 487 -18.11 -13.03 -19.45
CA SER A 487 -18.29 -13.59 -20.79
C SER A 487 -17.35 -12.93 -21.80
N VAL A 488 -17.22 -11.61 -21.75
CA VAL A 488 -16.28 -10.85 -22.61
C VAL A 488 -14.83 -11.18 -22.26
N ALA A 489 -14.50 -11.31 -20.96
CA ALA A 489 -13.17 -11.68 -20.51
C ALA A 489 -12.68 -13.02 -21.09
N ARG A 490 -13.60 -14.01 -21.31
CA ARG A 490 -13.26 -15.29 -21.94
C ARG A 490 -12.75 -15.12 -23.39
N GLU A 491 -13.28 -14.15 -24.12
CA GLU A 491 -12.87 -13.85 -25.49
C GLU A 491 -11.58 -13.01 -25.54
N LEU A 492 -11.32 -12.23 -24.49
CA LEU A 492 -10.20 -11.31 -24.40
C LEU A 492 -9.00 -11.86 -23.61
N LYS A 493 -9.10 -13.00 -22.94
CA LYS A 493 -8.05 -13.53 -22.03
C LYS A 493 -6.69 -13.77 -22.68
N ASP A 494 -6.65 -13.97 -24.00
CA ASP A 494 -5.43 -14.32 -24.74
C ASP A 494 -4.82 -13.12 -25.48
N VAL A 495 -5.38 -11.89 -25.33
CA VAL A 495 -4.77 -10.68 -25.88
C VAL A 495 -3.41 -10.43 -25.24
N LYS A 496 -2.48 -9.87 -26.01
CA LYS A 496 -1.11 -9.61 -25.55
C LYS A 496 -0.90 -8.16 -25.14
N ASN A 497 -1.57 -7.25 -25.82
CA ASN A 497 -1.41 -5.80 -25.64
C ASN A 497 -2.78 -5.12 -25.58
N ALA A 498 -2.87 -4.08 -24.76
CA ALA A 498 -4.08 -3.26 -24.63
C ALA A 498 -3.73 -1.76 -24.47
N LEU A 499 -4.49 -0.92 -25.16
CA LEU A 499 -4.48 0.53 -24.95
C LEU A 499 -5.78 0.97 -24.30
N TYR A 500 -5.67 1.69 -23.19
CA TYR A 500 -6.79 2.27 -22.47
C TYR A 500 -6.89 3.77 -22.77
N LEU A 501 -8.05 4.21 -23.21
CA LEU A 501 -8.26 5.60 -23.65
C LEU A 501 -9.31 6.29 -22.78
N GLY A 502 -8.93 7.42 -22.19
CA GLY A 502 -9.83 8.25 -21.40
C GLY A 502 -9.66 9.74 -21.71
N ARG A 503 -10.63 10.54 -21.31
CA ARG A 503 -10.57 12.00 -21.45
C ARG A 503 -11.16 12.71 -20.24
N GLY A 504 -10.65 13.93 -19.94
CA GLY A 504 -11.10 14.69 -18.78
C GLY A 504 -10.94 13.90 -17.49
N VAL A 505 -11.98 13.88 -16.66
CA VAL A 505 -12.01 13.17 -15.38
C VAL A 505 -11.85 11.64 -15.51
N ASN A 506 -12.12 11.10 -16.70
CA ASN A 506 -11.98 9.66 -17.00
C ASN A 506 -10.59 9.29 -17.58
N MET A 507 -9.69 10.25 -17.80
CA MET A 507 -8.32 9.95 -18.21
C MET A 507 -7.56 9.12 -17.15
N PRO A 508 -7.58 9.50 -15.85
CA PRO A 508 -6.94 8.70 -14.81
C PRO A 508 -7.56 7.30 -14.65
N ILE A 509 -8.84 7.13 -15.00
CA ILE A 509 -9.51 5.84 -14.95
C ILE A 509 -8.99 4.90 -16.06
N ALA A 510 -8.62 5.44 -17.21
CA ALA A 510 -7.93 4.66 -18.23
C ALA A 510 -6.55 4.18 -17.75
N TYR A 511 -5.80 5.02 -17.02
CA TYR A 511 -4.54 4.61 -16.42
C TYR A 511 -4.72 3.52 -15.37
N GLU A 512 -5.73 3.66 -14.50
CA GLU A 512 -6.04 2.66 -13.47
C GLU A 512 -6.48 1.32 -14.07
N GLY A 513 -7.33 1.33 -15.09
CA GLY A 513 -7.75 0.12 -15.79
C GLY A 513 -6.57 -0.61 -16.46
N ALA A 514 -5.67 0.13 -17.10
CA ALA A 514 -4.44 -0.44 -17.67
C ALA A 514 -3.52 -1.00 -16.58
N LEU A 515 -3.40 -0.30 -15.43
CA LEU A 515 -2.62 -0.78 -14.29
C LEU A 515 -3.18 -2.10 -13.75
N LYS A 516 -4.49 -2.18 -13.49
CA LYS A 516 -5.12 -3.42 -12.99
C LYS A 516 -4.91 -4.59 -13.94
N LEU A 517 -5.05 -4.38 -15.25
CA LEU A 517 -4.84 -5.46 -16.22
C LEU A 517 -3.39 -5.96 -16.19
N LYS A 518 -2.39 -5.06 -16.22
CA LYS A 518 -0.98 -5.47 -16.22
C LYS A 518 -0.55 -6.13 -14.91
N GLU A 519 -1.01 -5.66 -13.76
CA GLU A 519 -0.63 -6.17 -12.44
C GLU A 519 -0.99 -7.64 -12.26
N ILE A 520 -2.21 -8.03 -12.59
CA ILE A 520 -2.73 -9.35 -12.25
C ILE A 520 -2.78 -10.33 -13.42
N SER A 521 -2.80 -9.84 -14.67
CA SER A 521 -2.85 -10.70 -15.85
C SER A 521 -1.54 -10.80 -16.62
N TYR A 522 -0.57 -9.91 -16.35
CA TYR A 522 0.71 -9.77 -17.04
C TYR A 522 0.58 -9.45 -18.55
N ILE A 523 -0.59 -8.96 -18.95
CA ILE A 523 -0.81 -8.41 -20.31
C ILE A 523 -0.22 -7.00 -20.32
N HIS A 524 0.57 -6.68 -21.33
CA HIS A 524 1.07 -5.33 -21.50
C HIS A 524 -0.09 -4.37 -21.79
N ALA A 525 -0.34 -3.44 -20.88
CA ALA A 525 -1.45 -2.49 -20.97
C ALA A 525 -0.99 -1.08 -20.62
N GLU A 526 -1.39 -0.09 -21.42
CA GLU A 526 -1.04 1.31 -21.21
C GLU A 526 -2.28 2.20 -21.30
N GLY A 527 -2.35 3.20 -20.41
CA GLY A 527 -3.36 4.25 -20.46
C GLY A 527 -2.86 5.48 -21.21
N TYR A 528 -3.74 6.14 -21.95
CA TYR A 528 -3.42 7.38 -22.63
C TYR A 528 -4.58 8.38 -22.55
N PRO A 529 -4.29 9.70 -22.48
CA PRO A 529 -5.27 10.70 -22.83
C PRO A 529 -5.68 10.44 -24.28
N ALA A 530 -6.97 10.24 -24.55
CA ALA A 530 -7.43 9.83 -25.87
C ALA A 530 -7.00 10.76 -27.01
N GLY A 531 -6.81 12.06 -26.71
CA GLY A 531 -6.27 13.01 -27.67
C GLY A 531 -4.83 12.73 -28.11
N GLU A 532 -4.01 12.21 -27.18
CA GLU A 532 -2.60 11.90 -27.41
C GLU A 532 -2.39 10.62 -28.25
N MET A 533 -3.44 9.81 -28.44
CA MET A 533 -3.36 8.62 -29.31
C MET A 533 -2.76 8.94 -30.68
N LYS A 534 -3.07 10.11 -31.24
CA LYS A 534 -2.60 10.59 -32.56
C LYS A 534 -1.10 10.96 -32.59
N HIS A 535 -0.50 11.19 -31.43
CA HIS A 535 0.86 11.70 -31.32
C HIS A 535 1.90 10.60 -31.05
N GLY A 536 1.59 9.36 -31.44
CA GLY A 536 2.49 8.20 -31.33
C GLY A 536 1.76 6.87 -31.17
N PRO A 537 0.97 6.67 -30.11
CA PRO A 537 0.36 5.39 -29.77
C PRO A 537 -0.49 4.75 -30.89
N ILE A 538 -1.07 5.55 -31.76
CA ILE A 538 -1.86 5.09 -32.91
C ILE A 538 -1.06 4.18 -33.86
N ALA A 539 0.26 4.28 -33.86
CA ALA A 539 1.15 3.43 -34.67
C ALA A 539 1.18 1.97 -34.17
N LEU A 540 0.77 1.73 -32.92
CA LEU A 540 0.72 0.39 -32.32
C LEU A 540 -0.58 -0.35 -32.64
N ILE A 541 -1.59 0.34 -33.21
CA ILE A 541 -2.92 -0.25 -33.41
C ILE A 541 -2.92 -1.14 -34.62
N ASP A 542 -3.19 -2.41 -34.38
CA ASP A 542 -3.41 -3.46 -35.36
C ASP A 542 -4.58 -4.37 -34.92
N ARG A 543 -4.76 -5.52 -35.59
CA ARG A 543 -5.86 -6.46 -35.33
C ARG A 543 -5.70 -7.25 -34.02
N GLU A 544 -4.51 -7.27 -33.43
CA GLU A 544 -4.21 -7.95 -32.16
C GLU A 544 -4.31 -6.99 -30.96
N MET A 545 -4.32 -5.68 -31.20
CA MET A 545 -4.40 -4.67 -30.16
C MET A 545 -5.83 -4.54 -29.62
N LEU A 546 -5.99 -4.71 -28.31
CA LEU A 546 -7.22 -4.38 -27.60
C LEU A 546 -7.25 -2.88 -27.28
N ILE A 547 -8.31 -2.20 -27.66
CA ILE A 547 -8.58 -0.82 -27.28
C ILE A 547 -9.72 -0.81 -26.27
N VAL A 548 -9.48 -0.31 -25.08
CA VAL A 548 -10.51 -0.10 -24.04
C VAL A 548 -10.74 1.39 -23.90
N ALA A 549 -11.92 1.87 -24.24
CA ALA A 549 -12.24 3.30 -24.27
C ALA A 549 -13.37 3.67 -23.29
N LEU A 550 -13.17 4.74 -22.51
CA LEU A 550 -14.19 5.28 -21.62
C LEU A 550 -14.97 6.38 -22.35
N ALA A 551 -16.16 6.04 -22.86
CA ALA A 551 -17.00 6.92 -23.67
C ALA A 551 -18.41 7.08 -23.08
N THR A 552 -18.50 7.35 -21.79
CA THR A 552 -19.76 7.64 -21.11
C THR A 552 -20.33 9.00 -21.52
N GLN A 553 -21.65 9.19 -21.32
CA GLN A 553 -22.34 10.44 -21.65
C GLN A 553 -21.88 11.57 -20.72
N ASP A 554 -20.87 12.32 -21.17
CA ASP A 554 -20.28 13.45 -20.49
C ASP A 554 -19.89 14.56 -21.47
N LEU A 555 -19.19 15.60 -21.00
CA LEU A 555 -18.74 16.74 -21.82
C LEU A 555 -17.80 16.36 -22.97
N TRP A 556 -17.20 15.17 -22.91
CA TRP A 556 -16.19 14.70 -23.87
C TRP A 556 -16.65 13.51 -24.72
N HIS A 557 -17.91 13.06 -24.55
CA HIS A 557 -18.47 11.89 -25.23
C HIS A 557 -18.21 11.88 -26.74
N GLU A 558 -18.63 12.92 -27.48
CA GLU A 558 -18.43 13.03 -28.93
C GLU A 558 -16.94 12.95 -29.34
N LYS A 559 -16.07 13.51 -28.48
CA LYS A 559 -14.63 13.43 -28.72
C LYS A 559 -14.09 12.03 -28.51
N MET A 560 -14.62 11.29 -27.53
CA MET A 560 -14.25 9.90 -27.29
C MET A 560 -14.73 8.99 -28.40
N ILE A 561 -15.98 9.12 -28.85
CA ILE A 561 -16.52 8.39 -30.01
C ILE A 561 -15.62 8.56 -31.22
N SER A 562 -15.24 9.78 -31.56
CA SER A 562 -14.32 10.06 -32.67
C SER A 562 -12.95 9.39 -32.50
N GLN A 563 -12.42 9.26 -31.29
CA GLN A 563 -11.16 8.54 -31.06
C GLN A 563 -11.33 7.01 -31.23
N VAL A 564 -12.45 6.46 -30.78
CA VAL A 564 -12.82 5.05 -30.95
C VAL A 564 -12.93 4.71 -32.44
N GLU A 565 -13.63 5.53 -33.23
CA GLU A 565 -13.73 5.35 -34.68
C GLU A 565 -12.35 5.33 -35.36
N GLN A 566 -11.43 6.15 -34.94
CA GLN A 566 -10.06 6.20 -35.47
C GLN A 566 -9.26 4.95 -35.12
N ALA A 567 -9.42 4.40 -33.92
CA ALA A 567 -8.80 3.15 -33.51
C ALA A 567 -9.39 1.96 -34.30
N LYS A 568 -10.72 1.91 -34.44
CA LYS A 568 -11.45 0.90 -35.22
C LYS A 568 -11.05 0.89 -36.68
N ALA A 569 -10.90 2.07 -37.31
CA ALA A 569 -10.47 2.20 -38.69
C ALA A 569 -9.07 1.61 -38.98
N ARG A 570 -8.25 1.37 -37.95
CA ARG A 570 -6.93 0.71 -38.05
C ARG A 570 -6.97 -0.79 -37.72
N GLY A 571 -8.17 -1.30 -37.46
CA GLY A 571 -8.38 -2.72 -37.22
C GLY A 571 -8.28 -3.11 -35.74
N GLY A 572 -8.12 -2.15 -34.81
CA GLY A 572 -8.11 -2.43 -33.38
C GLY A 572 -9.40 -3.13 -32.93
N LYS A 573 -9.26 -4.06 -32.00
CA LYS A 573 -10.37 -4.72 -31.32
C LYS A 573 -10.86 -3.80 -30.21
N VAL A 574 -12.10 -3.33 -30.26
CA VAL A 574 -12.58 -2.23 -29.43
C VAL A 574 -13.60 -2.70 -28.40
N ALA A 575 -13.32 -2.40 -27.12
CA ALA A 575 -14.24 -2.51 -26.00
C ALA A 575 -14.52 -1.10 -25.45
N VAL A 576 -15.78 -0.74 -25.26
CA VAL A 576 -16.17 0.60 -24.79
C VAL A 576 -16.94 0.50 -23.49
N ILE A 577 -16.56 1.33 -22.51
CA ILE A 577 -17.39 1.63 -21.33
C ILE A 577 -18.35 2.76 -21.74
N ALA A 578 -19.64 2.49 -21.77
CA ALA A 578 -20.65 3.42 -22.26
C ALA A 578 -21.87 3.49 -21.35
N THR A 579 -22.52 4.65 -21.32
CA THR A 579 -23.78 4.84 -20.59
C THR A 579 -24.91 4.00 -21.21
N ASP A 580 -25.78 3.45 -20.39
CA ASP A 580 -26.92 2.64 -20.80
C ASP A 580 -27.69 3.24 -21.97
N GLY A 581 -27.85 2.45 -23.03
CA GLY A 581 -28.63 2.83 -24.21
C GLY A 581 -27.90 3.68 -25.26
N ASP A 582 -26.59 3.88 -25.12
CA ASP A 582 -25.77 4.61 -26.10
C ASP A 582 -25.64 3.81 -27.42
N GLN A 583 -26.49 4.14 -28.39
CA GLN A 583 -26.52 3.51 -29.69
C GLN A 583 -25.21 3.69 -30.47
N ARG A 584 -24.60 4.88 -30.35
CA ARG A 584 -23.36 5.20 -31.06
C ARG A 584 -22.18 4.34 -30.58
N ALA A 585 -22.06 4.18 -29.28
CA ALA A 585 -21.05 3.30 -28.69
C ALA A 585 -21.24 1.85 -29.16
N MET A 586 -22.49 1.38 -29.24
CA MET A 586 -22.83 0.03 -29.73
C MET A 586 -22.44 -0.19 -31.20
N GLU A 587 -22.66 0.79 -32.05
CA GLU A 587 -22.36 0.69 -33.48
C GLU A 587 -20.87 0.60 -33.82
N ILE A 588 -20.02 1.27 -33.00
CA ILE A 588 -18.59 1.42 -33.32
C ILE A 588 -17.69 0.43 -32.58
N SER A 589 -18.20 -0.33 -31.61
CA SER A 589 -17.39 -1.21 -30.74
C SER A 589 -17.66 -2.70 -31.05
N ASP A 590 -16.74 -3.56 -30.60
CA ASP A 590 -16.90 -5.01 -30.64
C ASP A 590 -17.54 -5.51 -29.33
N TYR A 591 -17.30 -4.80 -28.22
CA TYR A 591 -17.86 -5.07 -26.90
C TYR A 591 -18.27 -3.75 -26.22
N VAL A 592 -19.39 -3.76 -25.51
CA VAL A 592 -19.84 -2.61 -24.73
C VAL A 592 -20.02 -3.05 -23.27
N PHE A 593 -19.30 -2.42 -22.36
CA PHE A 593 -19.54 -2.51 -20.93
C PHE A 593 -20.47 -1.36 -20.52
N TRP A 594 -21.72 -1.71 -20.31
CA TRP A 594 -22.74 -0.74 -19.94
C TRP A 594 -22.57 -0.27 -18.51
N VAL A 595 -22.70 1.03 -18.28
CA VAL A 595 -22.76 1.65 -16.96
C VAL A 595 -24.02 2.52 -16.84
N PRO A 596 -24.61 2.64 -15.63
CA PRO A 596 -25.78 3.51 -15.43
C PRO A 596 -25.43 4.97 -15.68
N GLU A 597 -26.43 5.76 -16.10
CA GLU A 597 -26.30 7.22 -16.19
C GLU A 597 -25.84 7.79 -14.84
N THR A 598 -24.78 8.58 -14.86
CA THR A 598 -24.08 9.04 -13.67
C THR A 598 -23.70 10.51 -13.81
N PRO A 599 -23.87 11.35 -12.76
CA PRO A 599 -23.31 12.70 -12.76
C PRO A 599 -21.83 12.66 -13.14
N TRP A 600 -21.41 13.48 -14.13
CA TRP A 600 -20.10 13.34 -14.77
C TRP A 600 -18.90 13.40 -13.82
N LEU A 601 -19.01 14.18 -12.72
CA LEU A 601 -17.96 14.22 -11.68
C LEU A 601 -17.85 12.90 -10.89
N LEU A 602 -18.94 12.12 -10.78
CA LEU A 602 -18.96 10.83 -10.09
C LEU A 602 -18.73 9.64 -11.05
N SER A 603 -18.67 9.91 -12.37
CA SER A 603 -18.44 8.85 -13.37
C SER A 603 -17.14 8.06 -13.15
N PRO A 604 -16.04 8.62 -12.62
CA PRO A 604 -14.83 7.85 -12.27
C PRO A 604 -15.10 6.67 -11.34
N VAL A 605 -15.96 6.86 -10.33
CA VAL A 605 -16.30 5.81 -9.34
C VAL A 605 -17.00 4.63 -10.01
N ILE A 606 -17.82 4.89 -11.01
CA ILE A 606 -18.61 3.87 -11.71
C ILE A 606 -17.83 3.24 -12.87
N ASN A 607 -17.12 4.07 -13.64
CA ASN A 607 -16.43 3.62 -14.85
C ASN A 607 -15.22 2.72 -14.57
N VAL A 608 -14.66 2.74 -13.38
CA VAL A 608 -13.55 1.84 -13.00
C VAL A 608 -14.04 0.41 -12.74
N LEU A 609 -15.29 0.20 -12.35
CA LEU A 609 -15.80 -1.11 -11.93
C LEU A 609 -15.74 -2.16 -13.06
N PRO A 610 -16.21 -1.89 -14.30
CA PRO A 610 -16.04 -2.83 -15.41
C PRO A 610 -14.58 -3.16 -15.70
N LEU A 611 -13.65 -2.22 -15.47
CA LEU A 611 -12.23 -2.41 -15.70
C LEU A 611 -11.62 -3.32 -14.64
N GLN A 612 -11.99 -3.16 -13.37
CA GLN A 612 -11.60 -4.04 -12.27
C GLN A 612 -12.11 -5.47 -12.49
N MET A 613 -13.40 -5.62 -12.83
CA MET A 613 -14.01 -6.93 -13.13
C MET A 613 -13.35 -7.59 -14.35
N LEU A 614 -13.09 -6.85 -15.43
CA LEU A 614 -12.43 -7.37 -16.63
C LEU A 614 -11.03 -7.89 -16.32
N ALA A 615 -10.21 -7.11 -15.62
CA ALA A 615 -8.87 -7.50 -15.22
C ALA A 615 -8.89 -8.76 -14.33
N TYR A 616 -9.77 -8.78 -13.31
CA TYR A 616 -9.98 -9.92 -12.44
C TYR A 616 -10.34 -11.19 -13.20
N HIS A 617 -11.36 -11.13 -14.07
CA HIS A 617 -11.80 -12.32 -14.82
C HIS A 617 -10.75 -12.82 -15.81
N ILE A 618 -10.07 -11.93 -16.53
CA ILE A 618 -8.97 -12.31 -17.42
C ILE A 618 -7.89 -13.06 -16.63
N ALA A 619 -7.41 -12.53 -15.51
CA ALA A 619 -6.38 -13.15 -14.70
C ALA A 619 -6.83 -14.51 -14.12
N SER A 620 -8.04 -14.57 -13.56
CA SER A 620 -8.64 -15.81 -13.03
C SER A 620 -8.81 -16.88 -14.10
N LEU A 621 -9.26 -16.53 -15.32
CA LEU A 621 -9.40 -17.45 -16.45
C LEU A 621 -8.06 -17.95 -17.01
N ARG A 622 -6.99 -17.18 -16.82
CA ARG A 622 -5.61 -17.59 -17.12
C ARG A 622 -4.98 -18.46 -16.02
N GLY A 623 -5.67 -18.69 -14.91
CA GLY A 623 -5.18 -19.48 -13.79
C GLY A 623 -4.07 -18.80 -12.98
N LEU A 624 -4.01 -17.46 -13.03
CA LEU A 624 -3.00 -16.68 -12.31
C LEU A 624 -3.43 -16.42 -10.87
N ASP A 625 -2.46 -16.19 -9.99
CA ASP A 625 -2.71 -15.78 -8.63
C ASP A 625 -3.13 -14.29 -8.63
N VAL A 626 -4.42 -14.05 -8.38
CA VAL A 626 -5.02 -12.72 -8.45
C VAL A 626 -4.73 -11.91 -7.19
N ASP A 627 -4.71 -12.60 -6.03
CA ASP A 627 -4.53 -11.94 -4.74
C ASP A 627 -3.05 -11.61 -4.48
N GLN A 628 -2.14 -12.44 -5.00
CA GLN A 628 -0.69 -12.32 -4.84
C GLN A 628 0.01 -12.45 -6.21
N PRO A 629 -0.12 -11.44 -7.09
CA PRO A 629 0.55 -11.47 -8.38
C PRO A 629 2.07 -11.42 -8.21
N ARG A 630 2.79 -12.09 -9.11
CA ARG A 630 4.26 -12.17 -9.05
C ARG A 630 4.90 -10.79 -9.04
N ASN A 631 5.98 -10.63 -8.29
CA ASN A 631 6.80 -9.42 -8.21
C ASN A 631 6.04 -8.18 -7.68
N LEU A 632 4.89 -8.36 -7.03
CA LEU A 632 4.13 -7.27 -6.42
C LEU A 632 3.81 -7.57 -4.96
N ALA A 633 3.81 -6.52 -4.13
CA ALA A 633 3.27 -6.54 -2.77
C ALA A 633 2.25 -5.42 -2.58
N LYS A 634 1.43 -5.55 -1.54
CA LYS A 634 0.36 -4.59 -1.22
C LYS A 634 0.89 -3.20 -0.88
N SER A 635 2.04 -3.10 -0.25
CA SER A 635 2.67 -1.83 0.15
C SER A 635 4.18 -1.89 -0.03
N VAL A 636 4.77 -0.81 -0.52
CA VAL A 636 6.22 -0.61 -0.67
C VAL A 636 6.67 0.30 0.48
N THR A 637 7.42 -0.23 1.45
CA THR A 637 7.77 0.49 2.69
C THR A 637 9.24 0.80 2.86
N VAL A 638 10.04 0.50 1.86
CA VAL A 638 11.45 0.87 1.75
C VAL A 638 11.72 1.31 0.32
N GLU A 639 12.73 2.16 0.14
CA GLU A 639 13.23 2.59 -1.17
C GLU A 639 14.11 1.56 -1.83
#